data_3479aad78d53a24b1b9bb6666f3aa036
#
_entry.id   3479aad78d53a24b1b9bb6666f3aa036
#
_cell.length_a   1.000
_cell.length_b   1.000
_cell.length_c   1.000
_cell.angle_alpha   90.00
_cell.angle_beta   90.00
_cell.angle_gamma   90.00
#
_symmetry.space_group_name_H-M   'P 1'
#
loop_
_entity.id
_entity.type
_entity.pdbx_description
1 polymer ?
#
loop_
_entity_poly.entity_id
_entity_poly.type
_entity_poly.pdbx_seq_one_letter_code
_entity_poly.pdbx_strand_id
1 'polypeptide(L)'
;MTRSINSRKWLVLAVAVFAAVISLVGVVVWRAGVVLRWAKAAESAESNLKFTARTLLPPTDSGFEWVSAPTAFAGAAEFNGHLYVAGSAGLFEYDGGGRPTRDFRVGRELPPSPLVRVTRAVLAGSREPELVIATHGAGIVAFNGSVFRQILPDDRDARHVTAILPTASGHLLIGTAKRGLLLYDGHRLAPFHSTLQQLYVTELAGSESDLWIGTMNQGVAHWHGGSVDWFSEANGLPDARVYSVAVAGTHAYVGGPAGIAEFDSGRFVRVLAPGSFVRTLLIQGRTLLAGTMDDGILEIPIEHTGHAPRQFGTLGELADIRQLLASGGDPNDSLYAVTESGMYLRDTVGGGWKRLLGPPEGLLTDRNVSALAVDSQGRLWVGYFDRGLDIVEGTNQQHARHVEDDHVFCVNRIRPNSLSGATAVATANGLVLFDAQGNRKQVIGKAEGLIADHVTDIAGFRDGVMIATPAGLTMMDSAGMRSLYAFHGLVNNHVYTLAANGPYVLAGTLGGASLLEGDQIRANYTTATSALKHNWITAAIPLDGGWWLGTYGAGLARMDSSGKFEASDGASGDLVINPNALLATDRMVLAGTMGRGLYVMDRKSGRWFAVTDGLPSLNVTAFAVGNGFVYVGTDNGLVRIPEQRLER
;
A
#
# COMPACT_ATOMS: atom_id res chain seq x y z
N MET A 1 57.59 32.53 51.92
CA MET A 1 56.34 31.78 51.62
C MET A 1 55.45 32.47 50.60
N THR A 2 55.90 33.34 49.73
CA THR A 2 55.06 34.15 48.82
C THR A 2 55.15 33.80 47.29
N ARG A 3 55.92 32.74 46.93
CA ARG A 3 56.10 32.34 45.51
C ARG A 3 55.18 31.21 45.03
N SER A 4 54.49 30.49 45.90
CA SER A 4 53.67 29.31 45.48
C SER A 4 52.22 29.66 45.11
N ILE A 5 51.72 30.80 45.52
CA ILE A 5 50.27 31.18 45.23
C ILE A 5 50.08 31.73 43.80
N ASN A 6 51.15 32.31 43.21
CA ASN A 6 51.07 32.85 41.85
C ASN A 6 51.09 31.72 40.78
N SER A 7 51.81 30.64 40.99
CA SER A 7 51.86 29.54 40.00
C SER A 7 50.53 28.78 39.85
N ARG A 8 49.81 28.59 40.95
CA ARG A 8 48.48 27.95 40.91
C ARG A 8 47.40 28.79 40.14
N LYS A 9 47.45 30.12 40.31
CA LYS A 9 46.55 31.03 39.58
C LYS A 9 46.83 31.02 38.08
N TRP A 10 48.08 30.97 37.66
CA TRP A 10 48.50 30.87 36.28
C TRP A 10 48.13 29.51 35.66
N LEU A 11 48.23 28.42 36.43
CA LEU A 11 47.83 27.09 36.00
C LEU A 11 46.31 27.01 35.78
N VAL A 12 45.51 27.55 36.71
CA VAL A 12 44.03 27.60 36.58
C VAL A 12 43.61 28.47 35.38
N LEU A 13 44.26 29.59 35.15
CA LEU A 13 44.01 30.45 34.00
C LEU A 13 44.37 29.73 32.69
N ALA A 14 45.51 29.05 32.63
CA ALA A 14 45.91 28.26 31.45
C ALA A 14 44.92 27.13 31.14
N VAL A 15 44.44 26.40 32.14
CA VAL A 15 43.45 25.35 32.00
C VAL A 15 42.10 25.92 31.52
N ALA A 16 41.68 27.08 32.08
CA ALA A 16 40.42 27.74 31.65
C ALA A 16 40.51 28.24 30.21
N VAL A 17 41.65 28.84 29.80
CA VAL A 17 41.86 29.27 28.41
C VAL A 17 41.90 28.06 27.46
N PHE A 18 42.55 26.97 27.85
CA PHE A 18 42.60 25.74 27.06
C PHE A 18 41.22 25.11 26.90
N ALA A 19 40.41 25.05 27.95
CA ALA A 19 39.04 24.59 27.90
C ALA A 19 38.15 25.47 27.01
N ALA A 20 38.32 26.81 27.07
CA ALA A 20 37.61 27.75 26.22
C ALA A 20 37.99 27.59 24.73
N VAL A 21 39.27 27.35 24.43
CA VAL A 21 39.74 27.08 23.06
C VAL A 21 39.18 25.77 22.52
N ILE A 22 39.19 24.70 23.34
CA ILE A 22 38.59 23.41 22.94
C ILE A 22 37.09 23.58 22.67
N SER A 23 36.38 24.30 23.53
CA SER A 23 34.95 24.56 23.34
C SER A 23 34.69 25.39 22.07
N LEU A 24 35.50 26.40 21.79
CA LEU A 24 35.40 27.20 20.56
C LEU A 24 35.67 26.37 19.31
N VAL A 25 36.72 25.53 19.33
CA VAL A 25 37.02 24.60 18.23
C VAL A 25 35.87 23.61 18.04
N GLY A 26 35.31 23.06 19.13
CA GLY A 26 34.15 22.18 19.08
C GLY A 26 32.92 22.83 18.43
N VAL A 27 32.61 24.10 18.77
CA VAL A 27 31.53 24.88 18.16
C VAL A 27 31.80 25.14 16.66
N VAL A 28 33.06 25.48 16.31
CA VAL A 28 33.43 25.72 14.89
C VAL A 28 33.30 24.46 14.06
N VAL A 29 33.79 23.32 14.58
CA VAL A 29 33.69 22.01 13.91
C VAL A 29 32.22 21.59 13.76
N TRP A 30 31.41 21.78 14.81
CA TRP A 30 29.97 21.50 14.77
C TRP A 30 29.27 22.38 13.74
N ARG A 31 29.52 23.70 13.73
CA ARG A 31 28.96 24.61 12.71
C ARG A 31 29.42 24.27 11.29
N ALA A 32 30.68 23.96 11.09
CA ALA A 32 31.20 23.51 9.80
C ALA A 32 30.51 22.20 9.34
N GLY A 33 30.30 21.27 10.25
CA GLY A 33 29.57 20.01 9.97
C GLY A 33 28.09 20.25 9.65
N VAL A 34 27.46 21.25 10.27
CA VAL A 34 26.09 21.67 9.93
C VAL A 34 26.06 22.30 8.54
N VAL A 35 26.94 23.26 8.25
CA VAL A 35 27.01 23.92 6.92
C VAL A 35 27.32 22.93 5.81
N LEU A 36 28.23 21.97 6.02
CA LEU A 36 28.53 20.90 5.06
C LEU A 36 27.32 19.97 4.82
N ARG A 37 26.55 19.66 5.85
CA ARG A 37 25.30 18.90 5.70
C ARG A 37 24.26 19.70 4.90
N TRP A 38 24.12 20.99 5.17
CA TRP A 38 23.25 21.89 4.41
C TRP A 38 23.68 22.03 2.95
N ALA A 39 25.00 22.17 2.69
CA ALA A 39 25.54 22.24 1.34
C ALA A 39 25.32 20.93 0.56
N LYS A 40 25.55 19.77 1.19
CA LYS A 40 25.22 18.47 0.58
C LYS A 40 23.74 18.26 0.36
N ALA A 41 22.89 18.73 1.27
CA ALA A 41 21.43 18.67 1.10
C ALA A 41 20.98 19.60 -0.05
N ALA A 42 21.54 20.80 -0.16
CA ALA A 42 21.27 21.70 -1.27
C ALA A 42 21.75 21.14 -2.62
N GLU A 43 22.96 20.56 -2.67
CA GLU A 43 23.50 19.90 -3.87
C GLU A 43 22.69 18.67 -4.29
N SER A 44 22.15 17.92 -3.32
CA SER A 44 21.21 16.81 -3.61
C SER A 44 19.81 17.30 -4.03
N ALA A 45 19.40 18.52 -3.62
CA ALA A 45 18.13 19.12 -3.97
C ALA A 45 18.09 19.61 -5.43
N GLU A 46 19.21 20.08 -5.96
CA GLU A 46 19.34 20.54 -7.35
C GLU A 46 19.58 19.39 -8.35
N SER A 47 19.81 18.15 -7.89
CA SER A 47 20.02 17.03 -8.77
C SER A 47 18.70 16.57 -9.40
N ASN A 48 18.62 16.62 -10.74
CA ASN A 48 17.50 16.07 -11.49
C ASN A 48 17.34 14.56 -11.18
N LEU A 49 16.12 14.14 -10.90
CA LEU A 49 15.78 12.72 -10.78
C LEU A 49 15.74 12.11 -12.19
N LYS A 50 16.40 10.97 -12.36
CA LYS A 50 16.27 10.18 -13.58
C LYS A 50 14.86 9.60 -13.65
N PHE A 51 14.29 9.58 -14.84
CA PHE A 51 13.00 8.95 -15.11
C PHE A 51 12.96 8.42 -16.56
N THR A 52 12.07 7.47 -16.77
CA THR A 52 11.76 6.94 -18.10
C THR A 52 10.39 7.44 -18.53
N ALA A 53 10.32 8.12 -19.68
CA ALA A 53 9.06 8.45 -20.34
C ALA A 53 8.80 7.41 -21.45
N ARG A 54 7.69 6.69 -21.37
CA ARG A 54 7.33 5.66 -22.34
C ARG A 54 5.85 5.68 -22.68
N THR A 55 5.53 5.37 -23.94
CA THR A 55 4.16 5.08 -24.35
C THR A 55 3.78 3.69 -23.84
N LEU A 56 2.62 3.59 -23.19
CA LEU A 56 2.07 2.31 -22.78
C LEU A 56 1.30 1.71 -23.96
N LEU A 57 1.73 0.56 -24.40
CA LEU A 57 1.05 -0.22 -25.43
C LEU A 57 0.31 -1.36 -24.72
N PRO A 58 -1.01 -1.52 -24.93
CA PRO A 58 -1.72 -2.65 -24.37
C PRO A 58 -1.08 -3.95 -24.87
N PRO A 59 -0.89 -4.96 -24.02
CA PRO A 59 -0.35 -6.24 -24.43
C PRO A 59 -1.32 -6.87 -25.46
N THR A 60 -0.78 -7.33 -26.58
CA THR A 60 -1.55 -7.88 -27.70
C THR A 60 -2.29 -9.18 -27.33
N ASP A 61 -1.77 -9.96 -26.41
CA ASP A 61 -2.39 -11.10 -25.73
C ASP A 61 -1.55 -11.43 -24.50
N SER A 62 -1.98 -10.99 -23.32
CA SER A 62 -1.24 -11.29 -22.09
C SER A 62 -1.44 -12.73 -21.62
N GLY A 63 -2.53 -13.40 -22.06
CA GLY A 63 -2.98 -14.67 -21.49
C GLY A 63 -3.39 -14.57 -20.02
N PHE A 64 -3.45 -13.34 -19.48
CA PHE A 64 -3.89 -13.06 -18.11
C PHE A 64 -5.39 -12.76 -18.12
N GLU A 65 -6.13 -13.45 -17.29
CA GLU A 65 -7.55 -13.24 -17.12
C GLU A 65 -7.80 -12.65 -15.72
N TRP A 66 -8.35 -11.43 -15.67
CA TRP A 66 -8.69 -10.79 -14.39
C TRP A 66 -9.98 -11.38 -13.83
N VAL A 67 -9.93 -11.80 -12.58
CA VAL A 67 -11.14 -12.15 -11.83
C VAL A 67 -11.74 -10.84 -11.34
N SER A 68 -13.00 -10.59 -11.69
CA SER A 68 -13.66 -9.32 -11.38
C SER A 68 -13.84 -9.13 -9.87
N ALA A 69 -13.48 -7.97 -9.38
CA ALA A 69 -13.59 -7.57 -7.99
C ALA A 69 -14.03 -6.09 -7.92
N PRO A 70 -14.68 -5.64 -6.84
CA PRO A 70 -15.12 -4.26 -6.71
C PRO A 70 -13.93 -3.32 -6.81
N THR A 71 -14.17 -2.10 -7.28
CA THR A 71 -13.13 -1.06 -7.33
C THR A 71 -13.49 0.05 -6.36
N ALA A 72 -12.51 0.49 -5.58
CA ALA A 72 -12.63 1.70 -4.78
C ALA A 72 -12.35 2.90 -5.67
N PHE A 73 -13.31 3.84 -5.80
CA PHE A 73 -13.07 5.08 -6.51
C PHE A 73 -12.20 6.02 -5.68
N ALA A 74 -11.26 6.68 -6.34
CA ALA A 74 -10.29 7.57 -5.71
C ALA A 74 -10.44 9.03 -6.14
N GLY A 75 -10.92 9.26 -7.36
CA GLY A 75 -11.14 10.60 -7.91
C GLY A 75 -11.73 10.56 -9.31
N ALA A 76 -12.16 11.73 -9.80
CA ALA A 76 -12.74 11.88 -11.13
C ALA A 76 -12.30 13.19 -11.79
N ALA A 77 -12.37 13.24 -13.12
CA ALA A 77 -12.15 14.42 -13.92
C ALA A 77 -13.00 14.39 -15.19
N GLU A 78 -13.47 15.55 -15.63
CA GLU A 78 -14.10 15.69 -16.93
C GLU A 78 -13.06 15.95 -18.02
N PHE A 79 -13.17 15.20 -19.12
CA PHE A 79 -12.25 15.32 -20.24
C PHE A 79 -12.95 14.94 -21.54
N ASN A 80 -12.85 15.80 -22.56
CA ASN A 80 -13.45 15.62 -23.89
C ASN A 80 -14.96 15.28 -23.86
N GLY A 81 -15.71 15.87 -22.93
CA GLY A 81 -17.16 15.63 -22.79
C GLY A 81 -17.54 14.32 -22.10
N HIS A 82 -16.58 13.60 -21.58
CA HIS A 82 -16.76 12.37 -20.81
C HIS A 82 -16.29 12.56 -19.37
N LEU A 83 -16.84 11.75 -18.49
CA LEU A 83 -16.42 11.67 -17.09
C LEU A 83 -15.49 10.48 -16.92
N TYR A 84 -14.28 10.73 -16.44
CA TYR A 84 -13.29 9.70 -16.13
C TYR A 84 -13.16 9.52 -14.64
N VAL A 85 -13.36 8.31 -14.15
CA VAL A 85 -13.27 7.96 -12.73
C VAL A 85 -12.07 7.03 -12.51
N ALA A 86 -11.12 7.49 -11.72
CA ALA A 86 -9.95 6.71 -11.33
C ALA A 86 -10.24 5.87 -10.09
N GLY A 87 -9.74 4.65 -10.07
CA GLY A 87 -9.90 3.76 -8.93
C GLY A 87 -8.83 2.69 -8.85
N SER A 88 -8.95 1.82 -7.86
CA SER A 88 -7.98 0.75 -7.62
C SER A 88 -7.84 -0.24 -8.79
N ALA A 89 -8.94 -0.48 -9.53
CA ALA A 89 -8.96 -1.41 -10.67
C ALA A 89 -8.53 -0.78 -11.99
N GLY A 90 -8.57 0.55 -12.13
CA GLY A 90 -8.28 1.24 -13.37
C GLY A 90 -8.94 2.60 -13.53
N LEU A 91 -9.03 3.05 -14.77
CA LEU A 91 -9.70 4.27 -15.20
C LEU A 91 -10.96 3.89 -15.97
N PHE A 92 -12.10 4.43 -15.54
CA PHE A 92 -13.42 4.15 -16.12
C PHE A 92 -13.97 5.40 -16.79
N GLU A 93 -14.39 5.28 -18.05
CA GLU A 93 -14.99 6.35 -18.82
C GLU A 93 -16.50 6.20 -18.86
N TYR A 94 -17.19 7.29 -18.59
CA TYR A 94 -18.66 7.36 -18.61
C TYR A 94 -19.11 8.51 -19.50
N ASP A 95 -20.27 8.35 -20.15
CA ASP A 95 -20.95 9.44 -20.85
C ASP A 95 -21.59 10.43 -19.85
N GLY A 96 -22.13 11.55 -20.35
CA GLY A 96 -22.80 12.56 -19.52
C GLY A 96 -24.06 12.04 -18.78
N GLY A 97 -24.56 10.87 -19.11
CA GLY A 97 -25.66 10.19 -18.41
C GLY A 97 -25.21 9.15 -17.38
N GLY A 98 -23.89 9.01 -17.15
CA GLY A 98 -23.33 8.04 -16.22
C GLY A 98 -23.28 6.60 -16.74
N ARG A 99 -23.45 6.38 -18.07
CA ARG A 99 -23.32 5.04 -18.67
C ARG A 99 -21.86 4.76 -19.00
N PRO A 100 -21.32 3.56 -18.65
CA PRO A 100 -19.94 3.20 -18.95
C PRO A 100 -19.73 3.12 -20.47
N THR A 101 -18.63 3.67 -20.97
CA THR A 101 -18.24 3.66 -22.38
C THR A 101 -16.97 2.89 -22.64
N ARG A 102 -15.94 3.09 -21.80
CA ARG A 102 -14.66 2.37 -21.86
C ARG A 102 -14.13 2.10 -20.46
N ASP A 103 -13.32 1.05 -20.31
CA ASP A 103 -12.55 0.80 -19.12
C ASP A 103 -11.10 0.49 -19.48
N PHE A 104 -10.18 1.05 -18.71
CA PHE A 104 -8.75 0.83 -18.83
C PHE A 104 -8.25 0.20 -17.54
N ARG A 105 -7.73 -1.00 -17.63
CA ARG A 105 -7.40 -1.81 -16.45
C ARG A 105 -5.94 -1.64 -16.02
N VAL A 106 -5.75 -1.60 -14.72
CA VAL A 106 -4.44 -1.70 -14.09
C VAL A 106 -3.83 -3.05 -14.44
N GLY A 107 -2.55 -3.04 -14.86
CA GLY A 107 -1.85 -4.23 -15.32
C GLY A 107 -2.09 -4.61 -16.78
N ARG A 108 -2.99 -3.91 -17.48
CA ARG A 108 -3.29 -4.15 -18.90
C ARG A 108 -2.94 -2.92 -19.74
N GLU A 109 -3.80 -1.90 -19.80
CA GLU A 109 -3.51 -0.61 -20.47
C GLU A 109 -2.73 0.33 -19.55
N LEU A 110 -2.91 0.19 -18.24
CA LEU A 110 -2.29 0.98 -17.20
C LEU A 110 -1.22 0.18 -16.44
N PRO A 111 -0.24 0.83 -15.82
CA PRO A 111 0.77 0.12 -15.04
C PRO A 111 0.15 -0.63 -13.85
N PRO A 112 0.81 -1.68 -13.34
CA PRO A 112 0.31 -2.50 -12.23
C PRO A 112 0.38 -1.76 -10.88
N SER A 113 -0.43 -0.72 -10.75
CA SER A 113 -0.48 0.13 -9.56
C SER A 113 -1.85 0.82 -9.46
N PRO A 114 -2.49 0.86 -8.28
CA PRO A 114 -3.73 1.59 -8.08
C PRO A 114 -3.62 3.06 -8.49
N LEU A 115 -4.71 3.60 -9.05
CA LEU A 115 -4.83 5.02 -9.36
C LEU A 115 -5.34 5.75 -8.13
N VAL A 116 -4.73 6.88 -7.78
CA VAL A 116 -5.04 7.62 -6.55
C VAL A 116 -5.60 9.01 -6.80
N ARG A 117 -5.29 9.62 -7.94
CA ARG A 117 -5.79 10.93 -8.35
C ARG A 117 -5.89 11.00 -9.87
N VAL A 118 -6.83 11.79 -10.36
CA VAL A 118 -6.92 12.16 -11.79
C VAL A 118 -7.29 13.63 -11.89
N THR A 119 -6.64 14.35 -12.80
CA THR A 119 -6.95 15.75 -13.10
C THR A 119 -6.73 16.04 -14.58
N ARG A 120 -7.38 17.08 -15.08
CA ARG A 120 -7.13 17.59 -16.44
C ARG A 120 -6.04 18.65 -16.39
N ALA A 121 -5.08 18.59 -17.30
CA ALA A 121 -3.97 19.55 -17.39
C ALA A 121 -3.51 19.76 -18.82
N VAL A 122 -2.94 20.94 -19.09
CA VAL A 122 -2.09 21.17 -20.27
C VAL A 122 -0.65 21.11 -19.78
N LEU A 123 0.05 20.02 -20.09
CA LEU A 123 1.44 19.84 -19.67
C LEU A 123 2.39 20.57 -20.62
N ALA A 124 3.53 21.05 -20.10
CA ALA A 124 4.57 21.66 -20.90
C ALA A 124 5.01 20.74 -22.06
N GLY A 125 5.04 21.28 -23.27
CA GLY A 125 5.29 20.51 -24.49
C GLY A 125 4.05 19.91 -25.14
N SER A 126 2.88 19.90 -24.48
CA SER A 126 1.58 19.57 -25.07
C SER A 126 0.83 20.85 -25.48
N ARG A 127 0.08 20.80 -26.58
CA ARG A 127 -0.82 21.88 -27.01
C ARG A 127 -2.27 21.65 -26.57
N GLU A 128 -2.60 20.39 -26.32
CA GLU A 128 -3.95 19.96 -25.97
C GLU A 128 -3.97 19.48 -24.52
N PRO A 129 -5.11 19.60 -23.85
CA PRO A 129 -5.29 19.04 -22.51
C PRO A 129 -5.11 17.53 -22.50
N GLU A 130 -4.56 17.01 -21.43
CA GLU A 130 -4.44 15.57 -21.13
C GLU A 130 -5.04 15.29 -19.75
N LEU A 131 -5.48 14.06 -19.52
CA LEU A 131 -5.70 13.58 -18.16
C LEU A 131 -4.36 13.21 -17.55
N VAL A 132 -4.08 13.76 -16.39
CA VAL A 132 -2.90 13.42 -15.58
C VAL A 132 -3.36 12.55 -14.42
N ILE A 133 -2.80 11.37 -14.33
CA ILE A 133 -3.21 10.32 -13.40
C ILE A 133 -2.03 10.00 -12.49
N ALA A 134 -2.23 10.15 -11.19
CA ALA A 134 -1.27 9.74 -10.17
C ALA A 134 -1.48 8.27 -9.79
N THR A 135 -0.38 7.55 -9.59
CA THR A 135 -0.41 6.14 -9.19
C THR A 135 0.28 5.92 -7.86
N HIS A 136 -0.12 4.88 -7.14
CA HIS A 136 0.45 4.55 -5.81
C HIS A 136 1.89 3.99 -5.86
N GLY A 137 2.44 3.65 -7.03
CA GLY A 137 3.78 3.05 -7.10
C GLY A 137 4.40 3.02 -8.50
N ALA A 138 3.74 3.62 -9.49
CA ALA A 138 4.18 3.63 -10.90
C ALA A 138 4.36 5.05 -11.47
N GLY A 139 4.50 6.07 -10.62
CA GLY A 139 4.69 7.46 -11.03
C GLY A 139 3.41 8.08 -11.58
N ILE A 140 3.55 8.83 -12.67
CA ILE A 140 2.46 9.56 -13.34
C ILE A 140 2.15 8.91 -14.69
N VAL A 141 0.86 8.90 -15.04
CA VAL A 141 0.39 8.52 -16.37
C VAL A 141 -0.38 9.69 -16.97
N ALA A 142 -0.03 10.12 -18.18
CA ALA A 142 -0.76 11.10 -18.96
C ALA A 142 -1.57 10.39 -20.06
N PHE A 143 -2.82 10.82 -20.31
CA PHE A 143 -3.71 10.27 -21.31
C PHE A 143 -4.31 11.37 -22.18
N ASN A 144 -4.09 11.28 -23.48
CA ASN A 144 -4.57 12.27 -24.45
C ASN A 144 -5.92 11.94 -25.10
N GLY A 145 -6.63 10.93 -24.57
CA GLY A 145 -7.89 10.41 -25.16
C GLY A 145 -7.70 9.15 -26.00
N SER A 146 -6.47 8.82 -26.40
CA SER A 146 -6.15 7.66 -27.26
C SER A 146 -4.99 6.84 -26.73
N VAL A 147 -3.97 7.49 -26.20
CA VAL A 147 -2.69 6.86 -25.83
C VAL A 147 -2.30 7.25 -24.42
N PHE A 148 -1.83 6.28 -23.64
CA PHE A 148 -1.22 6.50 -22.33
C PHE A 148 0.29 6.68 -22.46
N ARG A 149 0.82 7.66 -21.75
CA ARG A 149 2.26 7.94 -21.61
C ARG A 149 2.63 7.91 -20.13
N GLN A 150 3.53 7.04 -19.75
CA GLN A 150 4.00 6.94 -18.37
C GLN A 150 5.27 7.76 -18.16
N ILE A 151 5.33 8.49 -17.04
CA ILE A 151 6.51 9.15 -16.49
C ILE A 151 6.88 8.37 -15.23
N LEU A 152 7.91 7.52 -15.35
CA LEU A 152 8.33 6.59 -14.31
C LEU A 152 9.69 7.01 -13.73
N PRO A 153 9.75 7.57 -12.52
CA PRO A 153 11.02 7.86 -11.85
C PRO A 153 11.82 6.57 -11.60
N ASP A 154 13.16 6.65 -11.72
CA ASP A 154 14.05 5.54 -11.35
C ASP A 154 14.06 5.36 -9.83
N ASP A 155 13.99 6.46 -9.08
CA ASP A 155 13.83 6.46 -7.64
C ASP A 155 12.44 5.92 -7.24
N ARG A 156 12.43 4.84 -6.48
CA ARG A 156 11.20 4.15 -6.07
C ARG A 156 10.35 4.99 -5.12
N ASP A 157 10.97 5.77 -4.25
CA ASP A 157 10.24 6.62 -3.30
C ASP A 157 9.53 7.77 -4.00
N ALA A 158 10.00 8.18 -5.20
CA ALA A 158 9.36 9.16 -6.06
C ALA A 158 8.19 8.59 -6.88
N ARG A 159 8.02 7.28 -6.96
CA ARG A 159 6.92 6.62 -7.69
C ARG A 159 5.60 6.63 -6.93
N HIS A 160 5.64 6.76 -5.59
CA HIS A 160 4.45 6.78 -4.74
C HIS A 160 3.86 8.19 -4.70
N VAL A 161 3.08 8.51 -5.73
CA VAL A 161 2.45 9.83 -5.88
C VAL A 161 1.18 9.88 -5.04
N THR A 162 1.02 10.96 -4.27
CA THR A 162 -0.11 11.17 -3.35
C THR A 162 -0.95 12.39 -3.74
N ALA A 163 -0.30 13.41 -4.32
CA ALA A 163 -0.95 14.64 -4.76
C ALA A 163 -0.37 15.12 -6.08
N ILE A 164 -1.20 15.74 -6.92
CA ILE A 164 -0.80 16.39 -8.17
C ILE A 164 -1.48 17.75 -8.30
N LEU A 165 -0.72 18.77 -8.68
CA LEU A 165 -1.23 20.10 -8.95
C LEU A 165 -0.64 20.61 -10.28
N PRO A 166 -1.43 20.67 -11.37
CA PRO A 166 -1.04 21.36 -12.58
C PRO A 166 -0.93 22.87 -12.35
N THR A 167 0.08 23.50 -12.94
CA THR A 167 0.30 24.94 -12.81
C THR A 167 -0.01 25.66 -14.11
N ALA A 168 -0.19 26.97 -14.03
CA ALA A 168 -0.47 27.82 -15.20
C ALA A 168 0.70 27.86 -16.21
N SER A 169 1.93 27.56 -15.77
CA SER A 169 3.12 27.43 -16.63
C SER A 169 3.16 26.12 -17.43
N GLY A 170 2.21 25.20 -17.19
CA GLY A 170 2.20 23.85 -17.75
C GLY A 170 3.10 22.86 -17.00
N HIS A 171 3.68 23.28 -15.90
CA HIS A 171 4.41 22.37 -15.03
C HIS A 171 3.43 21.54 -14.17
N LEU A 172 3.95 20.45 -13.59
CA LEU A 172 3.22 19.60 -12.66
C LEU A 172 3.96 19.55 -11.33
N LEU A 173 3.31 20.01 -10.27
CA LEU A 173 3.75 19.78 -8.90
C LEU A 173 3.28 18.39 -8.46
N ILE A 174 4.19 17.57 -7.92
CA ILE A 174 3.96 16.18 -7.58
C ILE A 174 4.32 15.96 -6.11
N GLY A 175 3.30 15.76 -5.29
CA GLY A 175 3.45 15.32 -3.92
C GLY A 175 3.68 13.81 -3.86
N THR A 176 4.60 13.37 -3.01
CA THR A 176 4.95 11.96 -2.84
C THR A 176 4.85 11.52 -1.39
N ALA A 177 4.76 10.23 -1.15
CA ALA A 177 4.68 9.67 0.21
C ALA A 177 6.01 9.74 0.98
N LYS A 178 7.16 9.86 0.29
CA LYS A 178 8.47 9.80 0.96
C LYS A 178 9.49 10.81 0.43
N ARG A 179 9.38 11.21 -0.84
CA ARG A 179 10.37 12.08 -1.50
C ARG A 179 10.02 13.56 -1.37
N GLY A 180 8.89 13.89 -0.73
CA GLY A 180 8.39 15.24 -0.59
C GLY A 180 7.78 15.77 -1.87
N LEU A 181 8.00 17.07 -2.14
CA LEU A 181 7.45 17.78 -3.28
C LEU A 181 8.43 17.81 -4.46
N LEU A 182 7.98 17.34 -5.61
CA LEU A 182 8.72 17.35 -6.87
C LEU A 182 8.06 18.29 -7.88
N LEU A 183 8.85 18.79 -8.82
CA LEU A 183 8.42 19.57 -9.99
C LEU A 183 8.78 18.80 -11.27
N TYR A 184 7.80 18.67 -12.16
CA TYR A 184 7.99 18.19 -13.53
C TYR A 184 7.69 19.32 -14.51
N ASP A 185 8.67 19.74 -15.34
CA ASP A 185 8.57 20.85 -16.30
C ASP A 185 8.34 20.39 -17.76
N GLY A 186 7.99 19.10 -17.94
CA GLY A 186 7.84 18.48 -19.26
C GLY A 186 9.10 17.74 -19.73
N HIS A 187 10.27 18.09 -19.24
CA HIS A 187 11.58 17.53 -19.64
C HIS A 187 12.43 17.07 -18.46
N ARG A 188 12.23 17.68 -17.30
CA ARG A 188 12.99 17.41 -16.09
C ARG A 188 12.05 17.09 -14.94
N LEU A 189 12.49 16.20 -14.08
CA LEU A 189 11.88 15.90 -12.79
C LEU A 189 12.90 16.23 -11.69
N ALA A 190 12.56 17.14 -10.80
CA ALA A 190 13.48 17.59 -9.75
C ALA A 190 12.73 17.83 -8.43
N PRO A 191 13.39 17.78 -7.27
CA PRO A 191 12.83 18.31 -6.04
C PRO A 191 12.45 19.78 -6.21
N PHE A 192 11.27 20.16 -5.74
CA PHE A 192 10.79 21.55 -5.84
C PHE A 192 11.65 22.50 -4.99
N HIS A 193 11.93 22.12 -3.74
CA HIS A 193 12.82 22.86 -2.85
C HIS A 193 13.44 21.93 -1.80
N SER A 194 14.64 22.28 -1.31
CA SER A 194 15.39 21.45 -0.35
C SER A 194 14.67 21.23 0.98
N THR A 195 13.93 22.23 1.47
CA THR A 195 13.19 22.14 2.74
C THR A 195 11.90 21.32 2.63
N LEU A 196 11.44 21.01 1.41
CA LEU A 196 10.20 20.27 1.14
C LEU A 196 10.47 18.82 0.69
N GLN A 197 11.67 18.33 0.97
CA GLN A 197 12.05 16.93 0.74
C GLN A 197 11.72 16.04 1.95
N GLN A 198 11.61 14.74 1.71
CA GLN A 198 11.36 13.72 2.74
C GLN A 198 10.07 13.96 3.55
N LEU A 199 9.08 14.59 2.93
CA LEU A 199 7.75 14.78 3.47
C LEU A 199 6.81 13.72 2.91
N TYR A 200 5.81 13.36 3.69
CA TYR A 200 4.62 12.73 3.15
C TYR A 200 3.61 13.82 2.78
N VAL A 201 3.62 14.24 1.53
CA VAL A 201 2.69 15.25 1.00
C VAL A 201 1.33 14.61 0.77
N THR A 202 0.27 15.22 1.25
CA THR A 202 -1.10 14.68 1.13
C THR A 202 -1.96 15.49 0.16
N GLU A 203 -1.77 16.81 0.08
CA GLU A 203 -2.54 17.69 -0.78
C GLU A 203 -1.72 18.93 -1.17
N LEU A 204 -2.05 19.51 -2.32
CA LEU A 204 -1.42 20.72 -2.87
C LEU A 204 -2.51 21.69 -3.33
N ALA A 205 -2.40 22.98 -2.96
CA ALA A 205 -3.29 24.02 -3.44
C ALA A 205 -2.56 25.36 -3.62
N GLY A 206 -2.90 26.11 -4.65
CA GLY A 206 -2.29 27.40 -4.98
C GLY A 206 -1.53 27.41 -6.29
N SER A 207 -0.35 28.03 -6.31
CA SER A 207 0.52 28.19 -7.48
C SER A 207 1.98 27.89 -7.13
N GLU A 208 2.88 27.89 -8.12
CA GLU A 208 4.32 27.72 -7.87
C GLU A 208 4.95 28.81 -6.99
N SER A 209 4.37 30.02 -6.99
CA SER A 209 4.87 31.16 -6.21
C SER A 209 4.20 31.33 -4.85
N ASP A 210 3.01 30.74 -4.67
CA ASP A 210 2.19 30.80 -3.46
C ASP A 210 1.45 29.47 -3.30
N LEU A 211 2.05 28.54 -2.54
CA LEU A 211 1.65 27.14 -2.49
C LEU A 211 1.44 26.66 -1.06
N TRP A 212 0.30 26.10 -0.81
CA TRP A 212 -0.02 25.39 0.43
C TRP A 212 0.15 23.89 0.25
N ILE A 213 0.88 23.25 1.18
CA ILE A 213 1.30 21.87 1.10
C ILE A 213 0.85 21.16 2.37
N GLY A 214 -0.18 20.32 2.24
CA GLY A 214 -0.64 19.44 3.32
C GLY A 214 0.31 18.27 3.52
N THR A 215 0.53 17.88 4.78
CA THR A 215 1.36 16.73 5.13
C THR A 215 0.64 15.75 6.05
N MET A 216 1.09 14.50 6.08
CA MET A 216 0.49 13.44 6.89
C MET A 216 0.76 13.60 8.40
N ASN A 217 1.83 14.28 8.80
CA ASN A 217 2.26 14.29 10.20
C ASN A 217 3.04 15.54 10.65
N GLN A 218 3.15 16.56 9.77
CA GLN A 218 3.90 17.79 10.06
C GLN A 218 3.06 19.06 9.91
N GLY A 219 1.74 18.92 9.84
CA GLY A 219 0.82 20.02 9.60
C GLY A 219 0.83 20.48 8.15
N VAL A 220 0.77 21.78 7.93
CA VAL A 220 0.74 22.41 6.61
C VAL A 220 1.92 23.37 6.43
N ALA A 221 2.54 23.31 5.25
CA ALA A 221 3.57 24.26 4.84
C ALA A 221 2.96 25.29 3.86
N HIS A 222 3.30 26.56 4.02
CA HIS A 222 2.97 27.63 3.09
C HIS A 222 4.26 28.16 2.46
N TRP A 223 4.46 27.81 1.19
CA TRP A 223 5.56 28.31 0.37
C TRP A 223 5.15 29.62 -0.29
N HIS A 224 5.85 30.71 0.01
CA HIS A 224 5.63 32.01 -0.60
C HIS A 224 6.92 32.84 -0.59
N GLY A 225 7.11 33.68 -1.61
CA GLY A 225 8.26 34.58 -1.66
C GLY A 225 9.64 33.91 -1.54
N GLY A 226 9.75 32.62 -1.87
CA GLY A 226 11.01 31.86 -1.75
C GLY A 226 11.29 31.32 -0.34
N SER A 227 10.33 31.40 0.59
CA SER A 227 10.40 30.89 1.96
C SER A 227 9.26 29.94 2.28
N VAL A 228 9.40 29.19 3.36
CA VAL A 228 8.39 28.23 3.85
C VAL A 228 8.02 28.58 5.28
N ASP A 229 6.74 28.86 5.50
CA ASP A 229 6.17 28.96 6.84
C ASP A 229 5.46 27.65 7.19
N TRP A 230 5.69 27.17 8.41
CA TRP A 230 5.09 25.93 8.91
C TRP A 230 4.03 26.21 9.96
N PHE A 231 2.88 25.57 9.81
CA PHE A 231 1.79 25.60 10.78
C PHE A 231 1.49 24.20 11.29
N SER A 232 1.39 24.10 12.60
CA SER A 232 1.10 22.88 13.34
C SER A 232 -0.01 23.15 14.36
N GLU A 233 -0.29 22.19 15.23
CA GLU A 233 -1.23 22.35 16.35
C GLU A 233 -0.84 23.54 17.24
N ALA A 234 0.45 23.83 17.41
CA ALA A 234 0.93 24.98 18.16
C ALA A 234 0.57 26.35 17.51
N ASN A 235 0.22 26.35 16.21
CA ASN A 235 -0.15 27.54 15.44
C ASN A 235 -1.65 27.58 15.10
N GLY A 236 -2.46 26.70 15.70
CA GLY A 236 -3.92 26.69 15.57
C GLY A 236 -4.51 25.61 14.66
N LEU A 237 -3.70 24.71 14.07
CA LEU A 237 -4.26 23.54 13.39
C LEU A 237 -4.98 22.65 14.40
N PRO A 238 -6.15 22.09 14.05
CA PRO A 238 -6.85 21.13 14.92
C PRO A 238 -6.11 19.78 15.07
N ASP A 239 -5.32 19.39 14.07
CA ASP A 239 -4.54 18.14 14.02
C ASP A 239 -3.33 18.31 13.07
N ALA A 240 -2.23 17.63 13.34
CA ALA A 240 -1.03 17.67 12.49
C ALA A 240 -1.21 16.91 11.16
N ARG A 241 -2.26 16.09 11.02
CA ARG A 241 -2.59 15.39 9.78
C ARG A 241 -3.48 16.27 8.93
N VAL A 242 -3.01 16.60 7.74
CA VAL A 242 -3.75 17.39 6.75
C VAL A 242 -4.16 16.47 5.60
N TYR A 243 -5.44 16.43 5.27
CA TYR A 243 -5.96 15.62 4.15
C TYR A 243 -6.37 16.45 2.95
N SER A 244 -6.68 17.74 3.16
CA SER A 244 -7.12 18.62 2.09
C SER A 244 -6.74 20.06 2.36
N VAL A 245 -6.53 20.80 1.28
CA VAL A 245 -6.29 22.24 1.30
C VAL A 245 -7.07 22.88 0.15
N ALA A 246 -7.74 24.02 0.43
CA ALA A 246 -8.39 24.85 -0.59
C ALA A 246 -7.99 26.30 -0.40
N VAL A 247 -7.71 27.00 -1.51
CA VAL A 247 -7.22 28.39 -1.49
C VAL A 247 -8.11 29.28 -2.38
N ALA A 248 -8.50 30.45 -1.87
CA ALA A 248 -9.20 31.48 -2.64
C ALA A 248 -8.70 32.86 -2.23
N GLY A 249 -7.98 33.52 -3.12
CA GLY A 249 -7.36 34.82 -2.84
C GLY A 249 -6.35 34.71 -1.70
N THR A 250 -6.56 35.48 -0.61
CA THR A 250 -5.71 35.45 0.59
C THR A 250 -6.11 34.36 1.60
N HIS A 251 -7.26 33.73 1.40
CA HIS A 251 -7.78 32.71 2.31
C HIS A 251 -7.32 31.32 1.94
N ALA A 252 -6.89 30.55 2.94
CA ALA A 252 -6.62 29.12 2.84
C ALA A 252 -7.40 28.35 3.90
N TYR A 253 -7.95 27.22 3.51
CA TYR A 253 -8.69 26.29 4.35
C TYR A 253 -7.97 24.96 4.39
N VAL A 254 -7.64 24.50 5.58
CA VAL A 254 -6.84 23.28 5.81
C VAL A 254 -7.68 22.27 6.57
N GLY A 255 -8.09 21.19 5.91
CA GLY A 255 -8.96 20.14 6.44
C GLY A 255 -8.16 18.95 6.96
N GLY A 256 -8.60 18.42 8.11
CA GLY A 256 -7.98 17.28 8.78
C GLY A 256 -8.99 16.49 9.62
N PRO A 257 -8.52 15.55 10.48
CA PRO A 257 -9.40 14.68 11.26
C PRO A 257 -10.26 15.39 12.30
N ALA A 258 -9.89 16.61 12.72
CA ALA A 258 -10.55 17.33 13.82
C ALA A 258 -11.20 18.65 13.40
N GLY A 259 -11.38 18.88 12.09
CA GLY A 259 -12.02 20.08 11.55
C GLY A 259 -11.20 20.77 10.47
N ILE A 260 -11.53 22.06 10.23
CA ILE A 260 -10.91 22.88 9.20
C ILE A 260 -10.28 24.12 9.86
N ALA A 261 -8.98 24.33 9.66
CA ALA A 261 -8.34 25.61 10.01
C ALA A 261 -8.51 26.61 8.88
N GLU A 262 -8.98 27.83 9.20
CA GLU A 262 -9.04 28.97 8.28
C GLU A 262 -7.83 29.87 8.51
N PHE A 263 -7.17 30.24 7.41
CA PHE A 263 -6.09 31.21 7.38
C PHE A 263 -6.47 32.36 6.46
N ASP A 264 -6.06 33.57 6.82
CA ASP A 264 -6.10 34.78 5.96
C ASP A 264 -4.71 35.39 5.90
N SER A 265 -4.21 35.63 4.69
CA SER A 265 -2.89 36.21 4.45
C SER A 265 -1.78 35.50 5.25
N GLY A 266 -1.83 34.14 5.31
CA GLY A 266 -0.88 33.33 6.04
C GLY A 266 -1.01 33.39 7.57
N ARG A 267 -2.12 33.91 8.12
CA ARG A 267 -2.37 33.94 9.57
C ARG A 267 -3.59 33.09 9.93
N PHE A 268 -3.46 32.32 10.97
CA PHE A 268 -4.58 31.55 11.51
C PHE A 268 -5.71 32.48 11.98
N VAL A 269 -6.94 32.13 11.60
CA VAL A 269 -8.15 32.89 11.95
C VAL A 269 -9.00 32.12 12.97
N ARG A 270 -9.44 30.92 12.62
CA ARG A 270 -10.33 30.10 13.45
C ARG A 270 -10.41 28.66 12.96
N VAL A 271 -11.08 27.82 13.72
CA VAL A 271 -11.46 26.45 13.32
C VAL A 271 -12.92 26.45 12.89
N LEU A 272 -13.21 25.86 11.73
CA LEU A 272 -14.54 25.58 11.20
C LEU A 272 -14.84 24.08 11.35
N ALA A 273 -16.13 23.71 11.51
CA ALA A 273 -16.59 22.31 11.64
C ALA A 273 -15.74 21.49 12.63
N PRO A 274 -15.56 21.95 13.89
CA PRO A 274 -14.72 21.26 14.85
C PRO A 274 -15.27 19.86 15.14
N GLY A 275 -14.38 18.85 15.14
CA GLY A 275 -14.71 17.45 15.38
C GLY A 275 -15.11 16.66 14.13
N SER A 276 -15.32 17.29 12.97
CA SER A 276 -15.60 16.59 11.72
C SER A 276 -14.30 16.12 11.05
N PHE A 277 -14.29 14.88 10.58
CA PHE A 277 -13.17 14.33 9.82
C PHE A 277 -13.27 14.75 8.35
N VAL A 278 -12.52 15.80 7.95
CA VAL A 278 -12.57 16.40 6.62
C VAL A 278 -11.52 15.78 5.70
N ARG A 279 -11.96 15.17 4.60
CA ARG A 279 -11.11 14.51 3.61
C ARG A 279 -10.86 15.32 2.35
N THR A 280 -11.81 16.17 1.96
CA THR A 280 -11.71 16.99 0.76
C THR A 280 -12.38 18.33 0.96
N LEU A 281 -11.83 19.36 0.34
CA LEU A 281 -12.36 20.71 0.35
C LEU A 281 -12.52 21.23 -1.08
N LEU A 282 -13.61 21.94 -1.35
CA LEU A 282 -13.85 22.64 -2.61
C LEU A 282 -14.48 23.99 -2.33
N ILE A 283 -13.95 25.05 -2.93
CA ILE A 283 -14.56 26.38 -2.89
C ILE A 283 -15.40 26.55 -4.14
N GLN A 284 -16.69 26.82 -3.96
CA GLN A 284 -17.63 27.15 -5.04
C GLN A 284 -18.30 28.51 -4.74
N GLY A 285 -17.92 29.54 -5.49
CA GLY A 285 -18.38 30.90 -5.24
C GLY A 285 -18.04 31.38 -3.83
N ARG A 286 -19.06 31.56 -2.98
CA ARG A 286 -18.93 32.05 -1.59
C ARG A 286 -19.16 30.95 -0.56
N THR A 287 -19.08 29.70 -0.96
CA THR A 287 -19.31 28.54 -0.12
C THR A 287 -18.08 27.64 -0.13
N LEU A 288 -17.61 27.24 1.05
CA LEU A 288 -16.68 26.16 1.24
C LEU A 288 -17.47 24.86 1.41
N LEU A 289 -17.22 23.91 0.55
CA LEU A 289 -17.75 22.56 0.62
C LEU A 289 -16.71 21.66 1.25
N ALA A 290 -17.08 20.94 2.30
CA ALA A 290 -16.22 19.97 2.96
C ALA A 290 -16.84 18.58 2.86
N GLY A 291 -16.15 17.68 2.15
CA GLY A 291 -16.46 16.26 2.12
C GLY A 291 -15.80 15.58 3.30
N THR A 292 -16.60 14.86 4.09
CA THR A 292 -16.17 14.24 5.34
C THR A 292 -16.15 12.72 5.24
N MET A 293 -15.59 12.10 6.25
CA MET A 293 -15.60 10.63 6.37
C MET A 293 -16.97 10.11 6.79
N ASP A 294 -17.61 10.77 7.79
CA ASP A 294 -18.81 10.25 8.44
C ASP A 294 -20.00 11.23 8.38
N ASP A 295 -19.73 12.54 8.28
CA ASP A 295 -20.76 13.60 8.36
C ASP A 295 -21.35 14.00 6.98
N GLY A 296 -21.03 13.29 5.90
CA GLY A 296 -21.46 13.65 4.55
C GLY A 296 -20.75 14.91 4.02
N ILE A 297 -21.50 15.81 3.40
CA ILE A 297 -20.99 17.07 2.85
C ILE A 297 -21.47 18.23 3.70
N LEU A 298 -20.54 19.04 4.17
CA LEU A 298 -20.82 20.27 4.91
C LEU A 298 -20.70 21.47 3.95
N GLU A 299 -21.75 22.32 3.90
CA GLU A 299 -21.73 23.61 3.22
C GLU A 299 -21.50 24.72 4.24
N ILE A 300 -20.37 25.39 4.14
CA ILE A 300 -19.93 26.42 5.07
C ILE A 300 -19.84 27.76 4.32
N PRO A 301 -20.67 28.77 4.65
CA PRO A 301 -20.52 30.10 4.07
C PRO A 301 -19.16 30.71 4.41
N ILE A 302 -18.42 31.18 3.40
CA ILE A 302 -17.11 31.83 3.59
C ILE A 302 -17.28 33.19 4.30
N GLU A 303 -18.39 33.88 4.05
CA GLU A 303 -18.71 35.11 4.75
C GLU A 303 -19.15 34.87 6.18
N HIS A 304 -18.79 35.79 7.08
CA HIS A 304 -19.11 35.76 8.50
C HIS A 304 -20.60 36.03 8.78
N THR A 305 -21.49 35.21 8.21
CA THR A 305 -22.95 35.41 8.34
C THR A 305 -23.54 34.89 9.64
N GLY A 306 -22.73 34.26 10.50
CA GLY A 306 -23.20 33.65 11.74
C GLY A 306 -24.09 32.39 11.55
N HIS A 307 -24.28 31.94 10.31
CA HIS A 307 -25.05 30.71 10.04
C HIS A 307 -24.21 29.48 10.33
N ALA A 308 -24.84 28.49 10.96
CA ALA A 308 -24.26 27.17 11.16
C ALA A 308 -24.04 26.47 9.80
N PRO A 309 -23.02 25.58 9.68
CA PRO A 309 -22.84 24.74 8.50
C PRO A 309 -24.11 23.96 8.18
N ARG A 310 -24.47 23.87 6.91
CA ARG A 310 -25.55 22.97 6.45
C ARG A 310 -24.94 21.63 6.12
N GLN A 311 -25.52 20.58 6.63
CA GLN A 311 -25.10 19.20 6.39
C GLN A 311 -26.01 18.55 5.35
N PHE A 312 -25.41 17.87 4.37
CA PHE A 312 -26.09 17.08 3.35
C PHE A 312 -25.59 15.65 3.37
N GLY A 313 -26.52 14.72 3.29
CA GLY A 313 -26.28 13.29 3.36
C GLY A 313 -26.42 12.76 4.81
N THR A 314 -26.86 11.54 4.90
CA THR A 314 -26.94 10.79 6.17
C THR A 314 -25.88 9.71 6.17
N LEU A 315 -25.48 9.25 7.36
CA LEU A 315 -24.62 8.07 7.55
C LEU A 315 -25.09 6.92 6.64
N GLY A 316 -24.24 6.49 5.71
CA GLY A 316 -24.46 5.37 4.80
C GLY A 316 -24.70 5.73 3.32
N GLU A 317 -25.22 6.91 2.96
CA GLU A 317 -25.42 7.29 1.56
C GLU A 317 -24.26 8.12 0.99
N LEU A 318 -23.71 9.04 1.77
CA LEU A 318 -22.59 9.91 1.42
C LEU A 318 -21.50 9.84 2.49
N ALA A 319 -20.92 8.66 2.70
CA ALA A 319 -19.78 8.46 3.58
C ALA A 319 -18.46 8.40 2.78
N ASP A 320 -17.36 8.69 3.45
CA ASP A 320 -16.00 8.63 2.90
C ASP A 320 -15.84 9.40 1.58
N ILE A 321 -16.16 10.70 1.60
CA ILE A 321 -16.08 11.54 0.42
C ILE A 321 -14.63 11.86 0.10
N ARG A 322 -14.12 11.27 -0.98
CA ARG A 322 -12.71 11.34 -1.38
C ARG A 322 -12.37 12.53 -2.25
N GLN A 323 -13.35 13.00 -3.04
CA GLN A 323 -13.19 14.20 -3.86
C GLN A 323 -14.53 14.91 -4.06
N LEU A 324 -14.50 16.24 -4.03
CA LEU A 324 -15.53 17.11 -4.55
C LEU A 324 -15.02 17.73 -5.84
N LEU A 325 -15.85 17.73 -6.89
CA LEU A 325 -15.51 18.19 -8.23
C LEU A 325 -16.62 19.06 -8.79
N ALA A 326 -16.29 20.23 -9.34
CA ALA A 326 -17.21 21.04 -10.15
C ALA A 326 -16.87 20.90 -11.64
N SER A 327 -17.88 20.82 -12.51
CA SER A 327 -17.70 20.67 -13.96
C SER A 327 -17.11 21.91 -14.65
N GLY A 328 -17.10 23.05 -13.98
CA GLY A 328 -16.56 24.31 -14.47
C GLY A 328 -16.28 25.28 -13.32
N GLY A 329 -16.19 26.56 -13.63
CA GLY A 329 -15.92 27.61 -12.65
C GLY A 329 -17.14 28.41 -12.21
N ASP A 330 -18.33 28.11 -12.75
CA ASP A 330 -19.58 28.82 -12.41
C ASP A 330 -20.24 28.17 -11.17
N PRO A 331 -20.80 28.93 -10.23
CA PRO A 331 -21.59 28.40 -9.12
C PRO A 331 -22.79 27.51 -9.51
N ASN A 332 -23.25 27.64 -10.76
CA ASN A 332 -24.35 26.82 -11.28
C ASN A 332 -23.89 25.54 -12.00
N ASP A 333 -22.58 25.30 -12.10
CA ASP A 333 -22.03 24.10 -12.72
C ASP A 333 -22.37 22.85 -11.92
N SER A 334 -22.39 21.71 -12.61
CA SER A 334 -22.62 20.43 -11.98
C SER A 334 -21.55 20.16 -10.92
N LEU A 335 -22.01 19.73 -9.75
CA LEU A 335 -21.17 19.41 -8.62
C LEU A 335 -21.23 17.93 -8.33
N TYR A 336 -20.08 17.29 -8.26
CA TYR A 336 -19.96 15.84 -8.03
C TYR A 336 -19.25 15.57 -6.71
N ALA A 337 -19.67 14.49 -6.06
CA ALA A 337 -18.97 13.89 -4.91
C ALA A 337 -18.55 12.46 -5.27
N VAL A 338 -17.27 12.19 -5.14
CA VAL A 338 -16.69 10.85 -5.33
C VAL A 338 -16.50 10.21 -3.97
N THR A 339 -17.11 9.04 -3.78
CA THR A 339 -16.93 8.17 -2.62
C THR A 339 -16.24 6.89 -3.05
N GLU A 340 -15.82 6.06 -2.10
CA GLU A 340 -15.26 4.75 -2.42
C GLU A 340 -16.21 3.89 -3.26
N SER A 341 -17.50 3.93 -2.93
CA SER A 341 -18.55 3.06 -3.48
C SER A 341 -19.39 3.70 -4.57
N GLY A 342 -19.11 4.93 -4.99
CA GLY A 342 -19.91 5.58 -6.04
C GLY A 342 -19.60 7.04 -6.27
N MET A 343 -20.29 7.59 -7.23
CA MET A 343 -20.24 9.01 -7.55
C MET A 343 -21.64 9.59 -7.51
N TYR A 344 -21.77 10.76 -6.92
CA TYR A 344 -23.03 11.46 -6.71
C TYR A 344 -23.02 12.80 -7.41
N LEU A 345 -24.15 13.18 -7.97
CA LEU A 345 -24.38 14.49 -8.58
C LEU A 345 -25.33 15.32 -7.71
N ARG A 346 -25.01 16.56 -7.48
CA ARG A 346 -25.88 17.50 -6.78
C ARG A 346 -27.08 17.84 -7.66
N ASP A 347 -28.28 17.66 -7.11
CA ASP A 347 -29.52 18.10 -7.76
C ASP A 347 -29.64 19.63 -7.63
N THR A 348 -29.62 20.33 -8.76
CA THR A 348 -29.74 21.79 -8.81
C THR A 348 -31.12 22.29 -8.42
N VAL A 349 -32.17 21.45 -8.48
CA VAL A 349 -33.56 21.81 -8.19
C VAL A 349 -33.91 21.53 -6.73
N GLY A 350 -33.50 20.39 -6.20
CA GLY A 350 -33.84 19.93 -4.83
C GLY A 350 -32.75 20.19 -3.80
N GLY A 351 -31.55 20.56 -4.22
CA GLY A 351 -30.38 20.78 -3.34
C GLY A 351 -29.83 19.51 -2.68
N GLY A 352 -30.39 18.33 -3.01
CA GLY A 352 -29.94 17.02 -2.54
C GLY A 352 -28.86 16.41 -3.42
N TRP A 353 -28.30 15.28 -2.98
CA TRP A 353 -27.33 14.50 -3.75
C TRP A 353 -27.98 13.23 -4.27
N LYS A 354 -27.80 12.95 -5.55
CA LYS A 354 -28.34 11.78 -6.21
C LYS A 354 -27.20 10.93 -6.75
N ARG A 355 -27.24 9.62 -6.50
CA ARG A 355 -26.24 8.68 -7.04
C ARG A 355 -26.32 8.68 -8.57
N LEU A 356 -25.19 9.01 -9.21
CA LEU A 356 -25.03 9.03 -10.65
C LEU A 356 -24.57 7.65 -11.17
N LEU A 357 -23.54 7.10 -10.53
CA LEU A 357 -22.96 5.81 -10.89
C LEU A 357 -22.37 5.10 -9.68
N GLY A 358 -22.21 3.79 -9.80
CA GLY A 358 -21.49 2.95 -8.85
C GLY A 358 -20.29 2.27 -9.50
N PRO A 359 -19.40 1.66 -8.69
CA PRO A 359 -18.35 0.83 -9.23
C PRO A 359 -18.94 -0.36 -10.00
N PRO A 360 -18.24 -0.88 -11.02
CA PRO A 360 -18.63 -2.15 -11.65
C PRO A 360 -18.75 -3.26 -10.59
N GLU A 361 -19.79 -4.06 -10.71
CA GLU A 361 -19.96 -5.25 -9.87
C GLU A 361 -18.81 -6.24 -10.11
N GLY A 362 -18.38 -6.91 -9.05
CA GLY A 362 -17.34 -7.92 -9.08
C GLY A 362 -17.84 -9.28 -8.63
N LEU A 363 -17.17 -10.35 -9.08
CA LEU A 363 -17.39 -11.71 -8.58
C LEU A 363 -16.87 -11.85 -7.14
N LEU A 364 -15.73 -11.22 -6.86
CA LEU A 364 -15.07 -11.25 -5.56
C LEU A 364 -15.56 -10.11 -4.65
N THR A 365 -15.50 -10.35 -3.36
CA THR A 365 -15.90 -9.36 -2.34
C THR A 365 -14.87 -8.25 -2.18
N ASP A 366 -13.57 -8.57 -2.30
CA ASP A 366 -12.48 -7.61 -2.14
C ASP A 366 -11.34 -7.85 -3.14
N ARG A 367 -10.44 -6.89 -3.20
CA ARG A 367 -9.23 -6.91 -4.04
C ARG A 367 -7.97 -7.28 -3.27
N ASN A 368 -7.94 -7.08 -1.97
CA ASN A 368 -6.77 -7.30 -1.13
C ASN A 368 -6.65 -8.78 -0.73
N VAL A 369 -6.16 -9.59 -1.67
CA VAL A 369 -6.06 -11.04 -1.50
C VAL A 369 -4.91 -11.39 -0.56
N SER A 370 -5.17 -12.19 0.48
CA SER A 370 -4.17 -12.67 1.43
C SER A 370 -3.80 -14.14 1.25
N ALA A 371 -4.75 -14.98 0.85
CA ALA A 371 -4.56 -16.41 0.72
C ALA A 371 -5.38 -16.99 -0.44
N LEU A 372 -4.85 -18.00 -1.11
CA LEU A 372 -5.52 -18.71 -2.20
C LEU A 372 -5.36 -20.23 -2.02
N ALA A 373 -6.38 -20.96 -2.41
CA ALA A 373 -6.32 -22.41 -2.57
C ALA A 373 -7.35 -22.90 -3.59
N VAL A 374 -7.06 -24.02 -4.27
CA VAL A 374 -8.06 -24.76 -5.04
C VAL A 374 -8.29 -26.09 -4.32
N ASP A 375 -9.55 -26.41 -4.03
CA ASP A 375 -9.88 -27.66 -3.34
C ASP A 375 -10.05 -28.84 -4.32
N SER A 376 -10.28 -30.04 -3.76
CA SER A 376 -10.45 -31.27 -4.56
C SER A 376 -11.71 -31.27 -5.45
N GLN A 377 -12.64 -30.35 -5.25
CA GLN A 377 -13.82 -30.16 -6.10
C GLN A 377 -13.58 -29.09 -7.18
N GLY A 378 -12.38 -28.52 -7.25
CA GLY A 378 -12.00 -27.47 -8.19
C GLY A 378 -12.54 -26.08 -7.83
N ARG A 379 -13.06 -25.88 -6.60
CA ARG A 379 -13.49 -24.57 -6.13
C ARG A 379 -12.27 -23.74 -5.76
N LEU A 380 -12.29 -22.46 -6.14
CA LEU A 380 -11.27 -21.51 -5.74
C LEU A 380 -11.68 -20.84 -4.41
N TRP A 381 -10.83 -20.94 -3.41
CA TRP A 381 -10.96 -20.25 -2.13
C TRP A 381 -10.07 -19.02 -2.14
N VAL A 382 -10.65 -17.84 -1.87
CA VAL A 382 -9.96 -16.54 -1.88
C VAL A 382 -10.11 -15.90 -0.51
N GLY A 383 -9.03 -15.87 0.26
CA GLY A 383 -8.97 -15.22 1.57
C GLY A 383 -8.54 -13.76 1.43
N TYR A 384 -9.05 -12.90 2.30
CA TYR A 384 -8.77 -11.46 2.36
C TYR A 384 -8.12 -11.07 3.68
N PHE A 385 -7.43 -9.92 3.68
CA PHE A 385 -6.77 -9.41 4.89
C PHE A 385 -7.76 -8.99 5.98
N ASP A 386 -8.94 -8.50 5.60
CA ASP A 386 -9.94 -7.93 6.52
C ASP A 386 -11.40 -8.09 6.08
N ARG A 387 -11.66 -8.90 5.05
CA ARG A 387 -12.99 -9.11 4.46
C ARG A 387 -13.34 -10.59 4.31
N GLY A 388 -12.91 -11.42 5.27
CA GLY A 388 -13.25 -12.84 5.28
C GLY A 388 -12.71 -13.63 4.10
N LEU A 389 -13.53 -14.46 3.49
CA LEU A 389 -13.17 -15.26 2.32
C LEU A 389 -14.34 -15.44 1.36
N ASP A 390 -14.00 -15.64 0.09
CA ASP A 390 -14.93 -16.11 -0.95
C ASP A 390 -14.63 -17.55 -1.34
N ILE A 391 -15.67 -18.34 -1.58
CA ILE A 391 -15.61 -19.67 -2.19
C ILE A 391 -16.24 -19.55 -3.57
N VAL A 392 -15.41 -19.58 -4.61
CA VAL A 392 -15.83 -19.40 -6.01
C VAL A 392 -16.12 -20.76 -6.62
N GLU A 393 -17.36 -20.95 -7.06
CA GLU A 393 -17.86 -22.22 -7.58
C GLU A 393 -17.92 -22.22 -9.12
N GLY A 394 -17.78 -23.42 -9.70
CA GLY A 394 -17.91 -23.67 -11.13
C GLY A 394 -16.64 -23.39 -11.94
N THR A 395 -16.50 -24.10 -13.05
CA THR A 395 -15.37 -23.96 -13.99
C THR A 395 -15.32 -22.59 -14.65
N ASN A 396 -16.46 -21.91 -14.76
CA ASN A 396 -16.57 -20.58 -15.33
C ASN A 396 -16.53 -19.45 -14.29
N GLN A 397 -16.37 -19.79 -12.99
CA GLN A 397 -16.25 -18.80 -11.89
C GLN A 397 -17.38 -17.75 -11.93
N GLN A 398 -18.62 -18.19 -11.98
CA GLN A 398 -19.78 -17.30 -12.12
C GLN A 398 -20.44 -16.93 -10.79
N HIS A 399 -20.19 -17.71 -9.74
CA HIS A 399 -20.76 -17.49 -8.42
C HIS A 399 -19.70 -17.57 -7.35
N ALA A 400 -19.71 -16.61 -6.44
CA ALA A 400 -18.90 -16.63 -5.23
C ALA A 400 -19.82 -16.61 -4.02
N ARG A 401 -19.52 -17.47 -3.04
CA ARG A 401 -20.15 -17.43 -1.74
C ARG A 401 -19.20 -16.78 -0.74
N HIS A 402 -19.62 -15.64 -0.22
CA HIS A 402 -18.86 -14.91 0.79
C HIS A 402 -19.12 -15.47 2.20
N VAL A 403 -18.05 -15.53 3.01
CA VAL A 403 -18.06 -15.90 4.43
C VAL A 403 -17.24 -14.89 5.21
N GLU A 404 -17.90 -14.13 6.07
CA GLU A 404 -17.29 -13.15 6.95
C GLU A 404 -18.00 -13.19 8.32
N ASP A 405 -17.25 -13.37 9.40
CA ASP A 405 -17.73 -13.30 10.79
C ASP A 405 -16.55 -13.04 11.74
N ASP A 406 -16.79 -13.03 13.05
CA ASP A 406 -15.76 -12.76 14.08
C ASP A 406 -14.55 -13.69 14.02
N HIS A 407 -14.66 -14.88 13.44
CA HIS A 407 -13.57 -15.83 13.27
C HIS A 407 -12.98 -15.81 11.85
N VAL A 408 -13.75 -15.39 10.85
CA VAL A 408 -13.36 -15.40 9.44
C VAL A 408 -13.41 -13.96 8.90
N PHE A 409 -12.61 -13.05 9.45
CA PHE A 409 -12.45 -11.68 8.93
C PHE A 409 -11.06 -11.43 8.33
N CYS A 410 -9.99 -11.97 8.93
CA CYS A 410 -8.61 -11.86 8.47
C CYS A 410 -8.06 -13.26 8.20
N VAL A 411 -7.90 -13.63 6.94
CA VAL A 411 -7.46 -14.95 6.52
C VAL A 411 -5.97 -14.96 6.25
N ASN A 412 -5.22 -15.79 6.98
CA ASN A 412 -3.77 -15.91 6.85
C ASN A 412 -3.35 -17.05 5.91
N ARG A 413 -4.07 -18.18 5.93
CA ARG A 413 -3.73 -19.36 5.11
C ARG A 413 -4.97 -20.23 4.87
N ILE A 414 -5.04 -20.86 3.70
CA ILE A 414 -6.08 -21.84 3.37
C ILE A 414 -5.40 -23.15 2.97
N ARG A 415 -5.76 -24.26 3.62
CA ARG A 415 -5.23 -25.60 3.35
C ARG A 415 -6.36 -26.59 3.13
N PRO A 416 -6.71 -26.91 1.88
CA PRO A 416 -7.68 -27.96 1.58
C PRO A 416 -7.18 -29.35 2.03
N ASN A 417 -8.08 -30.24 2.39
CA ASN A 417 -7.82 -31.63 2.79
C ASN A 417 -6.80 -31.84 3.93
N SER A 418 -6.66 -30.86 4.83
CA SER A 418 -5.61 -30.88 5.85
C SER A 418 -5.99 -31.63 7.13
N LEU A 419 -7.28 -31.66 7.50
CA LEU A 419 -7.80 -32.32 8.70
C LEU A 419 -9.03 -33.15 8.34
N SER A 420 -8.90 -34.46 8.33
CA SER A 420 -10.01 -35.41 8.07
C SER A 420 -10.84 -35.03 6.83
N GLY A 421 -10.17 -34.57 5.76
CA GLY A 421 -10.82 -34.14 4.53
C GLY A 421 -11.46 -32.73 4.57
N ALA A 422 -11.34 -32.00 5.68
CA ALA A 422 -11.82 -30.63 5.82
C ALA A 422 -10.84 -29.61 5.17
N THR A 423 -11.37 -28.49 4.73
CA THR A 423 -10.54 -27.31 4.41
C THR A 423 -10.29 -26.53 5.69
N ALA A 424 -9.02 -26.39 6.06
CA ALA A 424 -8.59 -25.60 7.21
C ALA A 424 -8.24 -24.17 6.78
N VAL A 425 -8.80 -23.19 7.46
CA VAL A 425 -8.57 -21.75 7.24
C VAL A 425 -7.94 -21.18 8.50
N ALA A 426 -6.67 -20.79 8.39
CA ALA A 426 -5.95 -20.09 9.45
C ALA A 426 -6.35 -18.63 9.44
N THR A 427 -6.78 -18.10 10.57
CA THR A 427 -7.27 -16.72 10.69
C THR A 427 -6.59 -15.99 11.86
N ALA A 428 -6.83 -14.69 11.97
CA ALA A 428 -6.40 -13.92 13.13
C ALA A 428 -7.14 -14.33 14.43
N ASN A 429 -8.26 -15.07 14.32
CA ASN A 429 -9.10 -15.46 15.47
C ASN A 429 -9.48 -16.96 15.45
N GLY A 430 -8.50 -17.84 15.26
CA GLY A 430 -8.62 -19.28 15.33
C GLY A 430 -8.28 -20.00 14.04
N LEU A 431 -8.31 -21.33 14.11
CA LEU A 431 -8.31 -22.24 12.99
C LEU A 431 -9.75 -22.66 12.71
N VAL A 432 -10.25 -22.29 11.53
CA VAL A 432 -11.64 -22.57 11.13
C VAL A 432 -11.66 -23.74 10.16
N LEU A 433 -12.43 -24.78 10.47
CA LEU A 433 -12.60 -25.96 9.63
C LEU A 433 -13.91 -25.90 8.85
N PHE A 434 -13.81 -26.14 7.57
CA PHE A 434 -14.95 -26.22 6.65
C PHE A 434 -15.11 -27.65 6.12
N ASP A 435 -16.35 -28.10 6.00
CA ASP A 435 -16.67 -29.40 5.40
C ASP A 435 -16.48 -29.40 3.85
N ALA A 436 -16.71 -30.54 3.24
CA ALA A 436 -16.62 -30.68 1.78
C ALA A 436 -17.61 -29.81 1.02
N GLN A 437 -18.71 -29.35 1.63
CA GLN A 437 -19.68 -28.42 1.06
C GLN A 437 -19.26 -26.97 1.26
N GLY A 438 -18.19 -26.72 2.00
CA GLY A 438 -17.69 -25.39 2.35
C GLY A 438 -18.48 -24.73 3.49
N ASN A 439 -19.22 -25.50 4.29
CA ASN A 439 -19.87 -24.97 5.49
C ASN A 439 -18.91 -25.03 6.68
N ARG A 440 -18.98 -24.03 7.56
CA ARG A 440 -18.18 -24.04 8.79
C ARG A 440 -18.57 -25.20 9.68
N LYS A 441 -17.60 -26.04 10.06
CA LYS A 441 -17.79 -27.19 10.91
C LYS A 441 -17.35 -26.95 12.34
N GLN A 442 -16.20 -26.29 12.52
CA GLN A 442 -15.57 -26.10 13.84
C GLN A 442 -14.64 -24.91 13.83
N VAL A 443 -14.49 -24.26 14.96
CA VAL A 443 -13.43 -23.29 15.26
C VAL A 443 -12.56 -23.89 16.36
N ILE A 444 -11.25 -23.77 16.20
CA ILE A 444 -10.26 -24.23 17.18
C ILE A 444 -9.43 -23.00 17.56
N GLY A 445 -9.51 -22.62 18.83
CA GLY A 445 -8.83 -21.47 19.41
C GLY A 445 -8.11 -21.83 20.70
N LYS A 446 -7.75 -20.83 21.49
CA LYS A 446 -7.15 -21.03 22.82
C LYS A 446 -8.05 -21.81 23.76
N ALA A 447 -9.36 -21.63 23.65
CA ALA A 447 -10.32 -22.39 24.47
C ALA A 447 -10.25 -23.89 24.23
N GLU A 448 -9.91 -24.30 22.99
CA GLU A 448 -9.74 -25.70 22.60
C GLU A 448 -8.30 -26.21 22.81
N GLY A 449 -7.33 -25.33 23.14
CA GLY A 449 -5.96 -25.72 23.49
C GLY A 449 -4.87 -25.16 22.56
N LEU A 450 -5.17 -24.23 21.64
CA LEU A 450 -4.12 -23.53 20.89
C LEU A 450 -3.30 -22.63 21.84
N ILE A 451 -2.03 -22.49 21.53
CA ILE A 451 -1.16 -21.54 22.26
C ILE A 451 -1.55 -20.07 22.04
N ALA A 452 -2.15 -19.75 20.88
CA ALA A 452 -2.70 -18.44 20.55
C ALA A 452 -3.82 -18.57 19.50
N ASP A 453 -4.75 -17.61 19.49
CA ASP A 453 -5.86 -17.59 18.51
C ASP A 453 -5.39 -17.15 17.11
N HIS A 454 -4.38 -16.28 17.02
CA HIS A 454 -3.84 -15.87 15.73
C HIS A 454 -3.06 -17.04 15.09
N VAL A 455 -3.67 -17.72 14.14
CA VAL A 455 -3.06 -18.84 13.40
C VAL A 455 -2.46 -18.31 12.10
N THR A 456 -1.17 -18.57 11.87
CA THR A 456 -0.42 -18.09 10.67
C THR A 456 -0.32 -19.16 9.59
N ASP A 457 -0.11 -20.43 9.95
CA ASP A 457 -0.03 -21.55 8.99
C ASP A 457 -0.41 -22.88 9.67
N ILE A 458 -0.63 -23.89 8.85
CA ILE A 458 -0.90 -25.27 9.27
C ILE A 458 -0.22 -26.26 8.31
N ALA A 459 0.36 -27.32 8.85
CA ALA A 459 0.91 -28.42 8.06
C ALA A 459 0.50 -29.78 8.63
N GLY A 460 0.18 -30.71 7.76
CA GLY A 460 -0.03 -32.11 8.14
C GLY A 460 1.26 -32.74 8.66
N PHE A 461 1.17 -33.53 9.73
CA PHE A 461 2.31 -34.20 10.33
C PHE A 461 1.89 -35.55 10.90
N ARG A 462 2.43 -36.64 10.37
CA ARG A 462 2.03 -38.03 10.78
C ARG A 462 0.49 -38.16 10.77
N ASP A 463 -0.09 -38.54 11.92
CA ASP A 463 -1.54 -38.71 12.08
C ASP A 463 -2.25 -37.44 12.59
N GLY A 464 -1.56 -36.28 12.59
CA GLY A 464 -2.06 -35.01 13.10
C GLY A 464 -1.64 -33.82 12.28
N VAL A 465 -1.70 -32.65 12.90
CA VAL A 465 -1.30 -31.37 12.30
C VAL A 465 -0.46 -30.54 13.25
N MET A 466 0.41 -29.74 12.68
CA MET A 466 1.16 -28.70 13.35
C MET A 466 0.57 -27.35 12.96
N ILE A 467 0.25 -26.52 13.95
CA ILE A 467 -0.42 -25.22 13.81
C ILE A 467 0.55 -24.14 14.27
N ALA A 468 0.85 -23.20 13.40
CA ALA A 468 1.76 -22.09 13.65
C ALA A 468 1.03 -20.85 14.17
N THR A 469 1.65 -20.15 15.11
CA THR A 469 1.16 -18.91 15.69
C THR A 469 2.33 -17.95 15.99
N PRO A 470 2.07 -16.65 16.27
CA PRO A 470 3.10 -15.75 16.78
C PRO A 470 3.63 -16.07 18.19
N ALA A 471 2.99 -17.03 18.91
CA ALA A 471 3.39 -17.43 20.27
C ALA A 471 4.13 -18.79 20.28
N GLY A 472 4.22 -19.49 19.16
CA GLY A 472 4.82 -20.81 19.01
C GLY A 472 4.01 -21.73 18.13
N LEU A 473 4.17 -23.01 18.33
CA LEU A 473 3.50 -24.10 17.62
C LEU A 473 2.53 -24.83 18.54
N THR A 474 1.41 -25.29 18.00
CA THR A 474 0.57 -26.29 18.64
C THR A 474 0.55 -27.54 17.76
N MET A 475 0.93 -28.69 18.33
CA MET A 475 0.74 -30.00 17.70
C MET A 475 -0.60 -30.55 18.16
N MET A 476 -1.41 -31.00 17.22
CA MET A 476 -2.70 -31.63 17.46
C MET A 476 -2.73 -33.02 16.79
N ASP A 477 -2.86 -34.06 17.59
CA ASP A 477 -2.94 -35.46 17.16
C ASP A 477 -4.00 -36.23 18.00
N SER A 478 -4.05 -37.54 17.84
CA SER A 478 -4.97 -38.40 18.61
C SER A 478 -4.71 -38.42 20.12
N ALA A 479 -3.51 -37.98 20.58
CA ALA A 479 -3.15 -37.88 21.99
C ALA A 479 -3.53 -36.53 22.60
N GLY A 480 -4.02 -35.58 21.77
CA GLY A 480 -4.45 -34.24 22.20
C GLY A 480 -3.59 -33.13 21.63
N MET A 481 -3.58 -31.96 22.30
CA MET A 481 -2.84 -30.77 21.88
C MET A 481 -1.62 -30.56 22.80
N ARG A 482 -0.49 -30.20 22.16
CA ARG A 482 0.77 -29.89 22.85
C ARG A 482 1.40 -28.66 22.21
N SER A 483 1.92 -27.75 23.02
CA SER A 483 2.52 -26.50 22.57
C SER A 483 4.05 -26.56 22.63
N LEU A 484 4.70 -26.07 21.56
CA LEU A 484 6.15 -25.90 21.44
C LEU A 484 6.49 -24.43 21.20
N TYR A 485 7.46 -23.90 21.95
CA TYR A 485 7.92 -22.52 21.84
C TYR A 485 9.41 -22.43 22.20
N ALA A 486 9.99 -21.23 22.29
CA ALA A 486 11.43 -21.03 22.48
C ALA A 486 12.01 -21.80 23.67
N PHE A 487 11.27 -21.96 24.77
CA PHE A 487 11.68 -22.76 25.92
C PHE A 487 11.97 -24.23 25.56
N HIS A 488 11.28 -24.78 24.56
CA HIS A 488 11.46 -26.13 24.04
C HIS A 488 12.53 -26.21 22.95
N GLY A 489 13.23 -25.10 22.67
CA GLY A 489 14.30 -25.01 21.68
C GLY A 489 13.90 -24.46 20.31
N LEU A 490 12.68 -23.98 20.12
CA LEU A 490 12.29 -23.27 18.89
C LEU A 490 13.12 -21.99 18.74
N VAL A 491 13.66 -21.74 17.56
CA VAL A 491 14.57 -20.61 17.33
C VAL A 491 13.93 -19.24 17.61
N ASN A 492 12.61 -19.14 17.38
CA ASN A 492 11.81 -17.95 17.73
C ASN A 492 10.33 -18.36 17.82
N ASN A 493 9.57 -17.70 18.71
CA ASN A 493 8.14 -18.00 18.91
C ASN A 493 7.26 -17.57 17.73
N HIS A 494 7.63 -16.49 17.03
CA HIS A 494 6.82 -15.98 15.94
C HIS A 494 7.04 -16.82 14.67
N VAL A 495 6.15 -17.80 14.48
CA VAL A 495 6.20 -18.71 13.33
C VAL A 495 5.28 -18.20 12.22
N TYR A 496 5.82 -18.02 11.03
CA TYR A 496 5.10 -17.53 9.84
C TYR A 496 4.63 -18.64 8.93
N THR A 497 5.40 -19.72 8.81
CA THR A 497 5.16 -20.77 7.81
C THR A 497 5.62 -22.12 8.28
N LEU A 498 4.94 -23.16 7.79
CA LEU A 498 5.24 -24.57 8.03
C LEU A 498 5.37 -25.32 6.70
N ALA A 499 6.41 -26.14 6.56
CA ALA A 499 6.64 -26.97 5.39
C ALA A 499 6.99 -28.40 5.78
N ALA A 500 6.02 -29.31 5.65
CA ALA A 500 6.21 -30.73 5.94
C ALA A 500 6.88 -31.46 4.76
N ASN A 501 7.91 -32.29 5.06
CA ASN A 501 8.58 -33.13 4.09
C ASN A 501 8.95 -34.49 4.75
N GLY A 502 8.17 -35.52 4.46
CA GLY A 502 8.27 -36.82 5.12
C GLY A 502 8.06 -36.71 6.64
N PRO A 503 9.01 -37.20 7.45
CA PRO A 503 8.90 -37.15 8.91
C PRO A 503 9.24 -35.78 9.51
N TYR A 504 9.70 -34.82 8.68
CA TYR A 504 10.18 -33.54 9.13
C TYR A 504 9.20 -32.41 8.82
N VAL A 505 9.18 -31.42 9.69
CA VAL A 505 8.49 -30.13 9.46
C VAL A 505 9.49 -29.00 9.66
N LEU A 506 9.63 -28.14 8.66
CA LEU A 506 10.39 -26.92 8.78
C LEU A 506 9.45 -25.79 9.23
N ALA A 507 9.79 -25.15 10.36
CA ALA A 507 9.10 -23.97 10.88
C ALA A 507 9.92 -22.72 10.56
N GLY A 508 9.41 -21.88 9.66
CA GLY A 508 9.99 -20.57 9.32
C GLY A 508 9.51 -19.50 10.30
N THR A 509 10.46 -18.80 10.92
CA THR A 509 10.19 -17.84 12.01
C THR A 509 10.77 -16.46 11.73
N LEU A 510 10.49 -15.49 12.61
CA LEU A 510 11.14 -14.17 12.60
C LEU A 510 12.65 -14.25 12.88
N GLY A 511 13.13 -15.26 13.60
CA GLY A 511 14.51 -15.41 14.07
C GLY A 511 15.35 -16.47 13.34
N GLY A 512 14.81 -17.12 12.32
CA GLY A 512 15.44 -18.21 11.59
C GLY A 512 14.46 -19.32 11.25
N ALA A 513 14.97 -20.52 11.00
CA ALA A 513 14.16 -21.71 10.77
C ALA A 513 14.50 -22.81 11.79
N SER A 514 13.49 -23.53 12.27
CA SER A 514 13.65 -24.73 13.09
C SER A 514 13.20 -25.97 12.30
N LEU A 515 14.02 -27.00 12.27
CA LEU A 515 13.67 -28.30 11.71
C LEU A 515 13.20 -29.22 12.83
N LEU A 516 11.99 -29.72 12.70
CA LEU A 516 11.35 -30.60 13.67
C LEU A 516 11.17 -32.01 13.11
N GLU A 517 11.32 -33.00 13.97
CA GLU A 517 10.88 -34.37 13.75
C GLU A 517 9.96 -34.79 14.92
N GLY A 518 8.67 -34.75 14.68
CA GLY A 518 7.69 -34.83 15.76
C GLY A 518 7.71 -33.60 16.64
N ASP A 519 7.79 -33.82 17.95
CA ASP A 519 7.94 -32.76 18.96
C ASP A 519 9.41 -32.42 19.25
N GLN A 520 10.35 -33.07 18.56
CA GLN A 520 11.79 -32.85 18.75
C GLN A 520 12.33 -31.81 17.75
N ILE A 521 12.94 -30.75 18.24
CA ILE A 521 13.68 -29.81 17.42
C ILE A 521 15.06 -30.43 17.11
N ARG A 522 15.31 -30.74 15.85
CA ARG A 522 16.54 -31.37 15.36
C ARG A 522 17.66 -30.36 15.10
N ALA A 523 17.31 -29.21 14.54
CA ALA A 523 18.26 -28.17 14.21
C ALA A 523 17.61 -26.78 14.14
N ASN A 524 18.41 -25.76 14.38
CA ASN A 524 18.05 -24.36 14.20
C ASN A 524 19.03 -23.70 13.21
N TYR A 525 18.48 -22.98 12.25
CA TYR A 525 19.22 -22.30 11.20
C TYR A 525 19.02 -20.80 11.29
N THR A 526 20.11 -20.08 11.42
CA THR A 526 20.15 -18.62 11.47
C THR A 526 21.29 -18.10 10.58
N THR A 527 21.35 -16.81 10.34
CA THR A 527 22.47 -16.18 9.63
C THR A 527 23.82 -16.36 10.36
N ALA A 528 23.78 -16.64 11.65
CA ALA A 528 24.98 -16.89 12.46
C ALA A 528 25.43 -18.35 12.44
N THR A 529 24.51 -19.32 12.23
CA THR A 529 24.77 -20.77 12.35
C THR A 529 24.72 -21.51 11.01
N SER A 530 24.32 -20.84 9.94
CA SER A 530 24.15 -21.43 8.61
C SER A 530 24.50 -20.41 7.50
N ALA A 531 24.40 -20.82 6.24
CA ALA A 531 24.57 -19.92 5.10
C ALA A 531 23.27 -19.16 4.74
N LEU A 532 22.27 -19.17 5.61
CA LEU A 532 21.05 -18.35 5.46
C LEU A 532 21.44 -16.85 5.43
N LYS A 533 20.81 -16.09 4.53
CA LYS A 533 21.16 -14.67 4.33
C LYS A 533 20.27 -13.68 5.11
N HIS A 534 19.12 -14.15 5.59
CA HIS A 534 18.18 -13.36 6.38
C HIS A 534 17.43 -14.25 7.38
N ASN A 535 17.29 -13.80 8.63
CA ASN A 535 16.64 -14.60 9.67
C ASN A 535 15.12 -14.66 9.56
N TRP A 536 14.48 -13.63 9.04
CA TRP A 536 13.03 -13.64 8.91
C TRP A 536 12.61 -14.49 7.71
N ILE A 537 12.10 -15.70 8.00
CA ILE A 537 11.58 -16.64 7.01
C ILE A 537 10.08 -16.42 6.88
N THR A 538 9.66 -15.96 5.72
CA THR A 538 8.26 -15.58 5.44
C THR A 538 7.46 -16.73 4.84
N ALA A 539 8.09 -17.57 4.00
CA ALA A 539 7.46 -18.68 3.29
C ALA A 539 8.38 -19.90 3.26
N ALA A 540 7.82 -21.08 3.22
CA ALA A 540 8.56 -22.31 3.00
C ALA A 540 7.72 -23.35 2.26
N ILE A 541 8.34 -24.12 1.36
CA ILE A 541 7.75 -25.27 0.67
C ILE A 541 8.72 -26.44 0.65
N PRO A 542 8.23 -27.70 0.73
CA PRO A 542 9.06 -28.87 0.47
C PRO A 542 9.26 -29.02 -1.04
N LEU A 543 10.49 -29.30 -1.47
CA LEU A 543 10.80 -29.58 -2.87
C LEU A 543 12.10 -30.37 -3.01
N ASP A 544 12.11 -31.39 -3.89
CA ASP A 544 13.28 -32.20 -4.26
C ASP A 544 14.03 -32.78 -3.06
N GLY A 545 13.29 -33.31 -2.06
CA GLY A 545 13.83 -33.89 -0.83
C GLY A 545 14.36 -32.91 0.19
N GLY A 546 14.33 -31.60 -0.10
CA GLY A 546 14.70 -30.49 0.77
C GLY A 546 13.60 -29.45 0.90
N TRP A 547 13.99 -28.18 1.10
CA TRP A 547 13.07 -27.06 1.25
C TRP A 547 13.54 -25.82 0.47
N TRP A 548 12.56 -25.08 -0.04
CA TRP A 548 12.75 -23.71 -0.49
C TRP A 548 12.14 -22.76 0.53
N LEU A 549 12.91 -21.74 0.89
CA LEU A 549 12.54 -20.76 1.91
C LEU A 549 12.50 -19.36 1.27
N GLY A 550 11.41 -18.64 1.48
CA GLY A 550 11.29 -17.22 1.18
C GLY A 550 11.72 -16.40 2.39
N THR A 551 12.43 -15.31 2.15
CA THR A 551 12.94 -14.42 3.22
C THR A 551 12.42 -13.00 3.07
N TYR A 552 12.48 -12.24 4.16
CA TYR A 552 12.18 -10.80 4.18
C TYR A 552 13.44 -9.98 3.90
N GLY A 553 13.88 -9.96 2.63
CA GLY A 553 14.97 -9.08 2.20
C GLY A 553 16.22 -9.75 1.63
N ALA A 554 16.21 -11.10 1.48
CA ALA A 554 17.31 -11.80 0.80
C ALA A 554 16.81 -12.79 -0.29
N GLY A 555 15.55 -12.66 -0.69
CA GLY A 555 14.95 -13.52 -1.71
C GLY A 555 14.76 -14.96 -1.25
N LEU A 556 15.07 -15.91 -2.13
CA LEU A 556 14.93 -17.34 -1.87
C LEU A 556 16.22 -17.98 -1.37
N ALA A 557 16.09 -18.95 -0.48
CA ALA A 557 17.14 -19.86 -0.05
C ALA A 557 16.70 -21.31 -0.30
N ARG A 558 17.61 -22.17 -0.73
CA ARG A 558 17.39 -23.61 -0.86
C ARG A 558 18.14 -24.34 0.23
N MET A 559 17.48 -25.28 0.90
CA MET A 559 18.06 -26.16 1.91
C MET A 559 17.86 -27.61 1.48
N ASP A 560 18.92 -28.40 1.44
CA ASP A 560 18.83 -29.83 1.14
C ASP A 560 18.36 -30.64 2.36
N SER A 561 18.18 -31.98 2.17
CA SER A 561 17.74 -32.87 3.24
C SER A 561 18.73 -33.01 4.40
N SER A 562 19.99 -32.62 4.21
CA SER A 562 21.02 -32.63 5.26
C SER A 562 21.04 -31.31 6.08
N GLY A 563 20.25 -30.34 5.70
CA GLY A 563 20.20 -29.01 6.32
C GLY A 563 21.25 -28.02 5.78
N LYS A 564 21.93 -28.36 4.68
CA LYS A 564 22.89 -27.50 4.03
C LYS A 564 22.17 -26.53 3.09
N PHE A 565 22.52 -25.24 3.20
CA PHE A 565 22.02 -24.21 2.31
C PHE A 565 22.85 -24.11 1.04
N GLU A 566 22.15 -24.00 -0.09
CA GLU A 566 22.73 -23.79 -1.41
C GLU A 566 22.41 -22.37 -1.89
N ALA A 567 23.31 -21.79 -2.70
CA ALA A 567 23.06 -20.51 -3.34
C ALA A 567 21.90 -20.64 -4.36
N SER A 568 20.93 -19.72 -4.30
CA SER A 568 19.84 -19.64 -5.28
C SER A 568 20.20 -18.57 -6.30
N ASP A 569 20.50 -18.98 -7.54
CA ASP A 569 20.78 -18.07 -8.63
C ASP A 569 19.45 -17.59 -9.26
N GLY A 570 19.15 -16.28 -9.19
CA GLY A 570 18.09 -15.65 -9.97
C GLY A 570 16.90 -15.05 -9.22
N ALA A 571 16.54 -15.52 -8.03
CA ALA A 571 15.56 -14.88 -7.14
C ALA A 571 16.18 -14.53 -5.78
N SER A 572 17.40 -14.02 -5.82
CA SER A 572 18.22 -13.59 -4.70
C SER A 572 18.35 -12.06 -4.64
N GLY A 573 19.01 -11.54 -3.61
CA GLY A 573 19.20 -10.10 -3.40
C GLY A 573 18.15 -9.52 -2.46
N ASP A 574 17.85 -8.25 -2.59
CA ASP A 574 16.95 -7.47 -1.74
C ASP A 574 15.45 -7.74 -2.01
N LEU A 575 15.07 -9.00 -2.31
CA LEU A 575 13.70 -9.39 -2.52
C LEU A 575 13.02 -9.77 -1.20
N VAL A 576 11.81 -9.29 -1.02
CA VAL A 576 10.89 -9.73 0.03
C VAL A 576 9.90 -10.72 -0.58
N ILE A 577 9.92 -11.97 -0.12
CA ILE A 577 8.96 -13.00 -0.53
C ILE A 577 7.76 -12.95 0.41
N ASN A 578 6.56 -12.88 -0.14
CA ASN A 578 5.32 -12.84 0.66
C ASN A 578 4.97 -14.23 1.25
N PRO A 579 4.30 -14.27 2.42
CA PRO A 579 4.08 -15.53 3.16
C PRO A 579 3.33 -16.62 2.39
N ASN A 580 2.30 -16.27 1.60
CA ASN A 580 1.50 -17.22 0.81
C ASN A 580 1.94 -17.29 -0.65
N ALA A 581 3.05 -16.64 -0.99
CA ALA A 581 3.48 -16.47 -2.37
C ALA A 581 4.75 -17.26 -2.71
N LEU A 582 4.82 -18.52 -2.24
CA LEU A 582 5.81 -19.50 -2.65
C LEU A 582 5.10 -20.82 -2.94
N LEU A 583 5.22 -21.33 -4.17
CA LEU A 583 4.55 -22.54 -4.62
C LEU A 583 5.41 -23.27 -5.65
N ALA A 584 5.37 -24.59 -5.63
CA ALA A 584 5.99 -25.42 -6.66
C ALA A 584 4.96 -26.35 -7.30
N THR A 585 5.09 -26.53 -8.61
CA THR A 585 4.46 -27.60 -9.39
C THR A 585 5.52 -28.56 -9.90
N ASP A 586 5.12 -29.58 -10.64
CA ASP A 586 6.08 -30.51 -11.29
C ASP A 586 6.98 -29.77 -12.30
N ARG A 587 6.54 -28.63 -12.85
CA ARG A 587 7.20 -27.93 -13.94
C ARG A 587 7.85 -26.60 -13.53
N MET A 588 7.36 -25.94 -12.50
CA MET A 588 7.82 -24.59 -12.15
C MET A 588 7.84 -24.35 -10.64
N VAL A 589 8.65 -23.36 -10.22
CA VAL A 589 8.59 -22.74 -8.89
C VAL A 589 8.15 -21.30 -9.07
N LEU A 590 7.15 -20.89 -8.32
CA LEU A 590 6.57 -19.54 -8.31
C LEU A 590 6.94 -18.84 -7.01
N ALA A 591 7.48 -17.62 -7.11
CA ALA A 591 7.78 -16.76 -5.97
C ALA A 591 7.20 -15.38 -6.17
N GLY A 592 6.27 -14.99 -5.32
CA GLY A 592 5.63 -13.68 -5.32
C GLY A 592 6.34 -12.74 -4.36
N THR A 593 6.56 -11.52 -4.81
CA THR A 593 7.36 -10.54 -4.08
C THR A 593 6.56 -9.32 -3.68
N MET A 594 7.03 -8.64 -2.65
CA MET A 594 6.51 -7.33 -2.25
C MET A 594 7.07 -6.25 -3.20
N GLY A 595 6.26 -5.87 -4.19
CA GLY A 595 6.55 -4.74 -5.10
C GLY A 595 7.52 -5.02 -6.24
N ARG A 596 7.84 -6.31 -6.54
CA ARG A 596 8.67 -6.68 -7.71
C ARG A 596 8.01 -7.72 -8.63
N GLY A 597 6.74 -8.03 -8.40
CA GLY A 597 5.94 -8.95 -9.21
C GLY A 597 6.20 -10.41 -8.92
N LEU A 598 5.95 -11.25 -9.91
CA LEU A 598 6.07 -12.69 -9.87
C LEU A 598 7.41 -13.14 -10.48
N TYR A 599 8.12 -14.01 -9.79
CA TYR A 599 9.28 -14.74 -10.31
C TYR A 599 8.90 -16.19 -10.59
N VAL A 600 9.25 -16.68 -11.76
CA VAL A 600 8.99 -18.03 -12.21
C VAL A 600 10.30 -18.73 -12.53
N MET A 601 10.50 -19.92 -11.99
CA MET A 601 11.61 -20.79 -12.35
C MET A 601 11.06 -21.98 -13.14
N ASP A 602 11.56 -22.21 -14.34
CA ASP A 602 11.38 -23.46 -15.05
C ASP A 602 12.25 -24.55 -14.41
N ARG A 603 11.64 -25.60 -13.87
CA ARG A 603 12.35 -26.66 -13.11
C ARG A 603 13.26 -27.51 -13.99
N LYS A 604 12.98 -27.62 -15.28
CA LYS A 604 13.80 -28.40 -16.22
C LYS A 604 15.12 -27.70 -16.55
N SER A 605 15.06 -26.38 -16.78
CA SER A 605 16.24 -25.59 -17.13
C SER A 605 16.91 -24.92 -15.92
N GLY A 606 16.23 -24.82 -14.77
CA GLY A 606 16.67 -24.07 -13.59
C GLY A 606 16.69 -22.55 -13.79
N ARG A 607 16.15 -22.03 -14.89
CA ARG A 607 16.21 -20.59 -15.24
C ARG A 607 15.05 -19.83 -14.64
N TRP A 608 15.36 -18.68 -14.05
CA TRP A 608 14.38 -17.73 -13.51
C TRP A 608 14.06 -16.63 -14.53
N PHE A 609 12.79 -16.19 -14.54
CA PHE A 609 12.36 -14.98 -15.21
C PHE A 609 11.32 -14.24 -14.34
N ALA A 610 11.27 -12.91 -14.48
CA ALA A 610 10.30 -12.07 -13.79
C ALA A 610 9.09 -11.79 -14.70
N VAL A 611 7.91 -11.74 -14.09
CA VAL A 611 6.65 -11.35 -14.70
C VAL A 611 6.12 -10.14 -13.95
N THR A 612 6.01 -9.02 -14.65
CA THR A 612 5.54 -7.73 -14.11
C THR A 612 4.32 -7.22 -14.83
N ASP A 613 4.25 -7.47 -16.14
CA ASP A 613 3.12 -7.05 -16.96
C ASP A 613 1.97 -8.07 -16.83
N GLY A 614 0.74 -7.59 -16.87
CA GLY A 614 -0.45 -8.42 -16.72
C GLY A 614 -0.93 -8.60 -15.28
N LEU A 615 -0.15 -8.19 -14.28
CA LEU A 615 -0.53 -8.26 -12.87
C LEU A 615 -1.31 -7.01 -12.43
N PRO A 616 -2.33 -7.14 -11.56
CA PRO A 616 -3.04 -5.98 -10.99
C PRO A 616 -2.17 -5.13 -10.06
N SER A 617 -1.16 -5.75 -9.44
CA SER A 617 -0.15 -5.13 -8.60
C SER A 617 1.15 -5.91 -8.66
N LEU A 618 2.27 -5.25 -8.39
CA LEU A 618 3.58 -5.90 -8.22
C LEU A 618 3.77 -6.51 -6.82
N ASN A 619 2.84 -6.26 -5.89
CA ASN A 619 2.80 -6.94 -4.59
C ASN A 619 1.98 -8.24 -4.73
N VAL A 620 2.66 -9.32 -5.06
CA VAL A 620 2.05 -10.64 -5.24
C VAL A 620 1.97 -11.35 -3.90
N THR A 621 0.77 -11.61 -3.41
CA THR A 621 0.50 -12.02 -2.02
C THR A 621 0.23 -13.52 -1.86
N ALA A 622 -0.35 -14.18 -2.87
CA ALA A 622 -0.72 -15.58 -2.76
C ALA A 622 -0.77 -16.30 -4.13
N PHE A 623 -0.61 -17.63 -4.08
CA PHE A 623 -0.78 -18.52 -5.24
C PHE A 623 -1.72 -19.67 -4.94
N ALA A 624 -2.41 -20.10 -6.00
CA ALA A 624 -3.04 -21.43 -6.07
C ALA A 624 -2.89 -21.98 -7.49
N VAL A 625 -2.88 -23.32 -7.62
CA VAL A 625 -2.87 -24.01 -8.91
C VAL A 625 -4.02 -25.00 -8.96
N GLY A 626 -4.73 -25.01 -10.05
CA GLY A 626 -5.85 -25.92 -10.28
C GLY A 626 -6.62 -25.57 -11.56
N ASN A 627 -7.38 -26.53 -12.06
CA ASN A 627 -8.21 -26.35 -13.27
C ASN A 627 -7.42 -25.90 -14.53
N GLY A 628 -6.10 -26.19 -14.60
CA GLY A 628 -5.22 -25.79 -15.70
C GLY A 628 -4.72 -24.33 -15.61
N PHE A 629 -4.93 -23.67 -14.47
CA PHE A 629 -4.54 -22.29 -14.23
C PHE A 629 -3.65 -22.15 -12.99
N VAL A 630 -2.75 -21.17 -13.06
CA VAL A 630 -2.12 -20.54 -11.90
C VAL A 630 -2.95 -19.30 -11.54
N TYR A 631 -3.45 -19.28 -10.31
CA TYR A 631 -4.11 -18.10 -9.73
C TYR A 631 -3.07 -17.28 -8.98
N VAL A 632 -3.02 -15.99 -9.27
CA VAL A 632 -2.06 -15.04 -8.69
C VAL A 632 -2.84 -13.94 -7.98
N GLY A 633 -2.83 -13.97 -6.66
CA GLY A 633 -3.40 -12.96 -5.79
C GLY A 633 -2.41 -11.83 -5.55
N THR A 634 -2.93 -10.62 -5.50
CA THR A 634 -2.19 -9.40 -5.18
C THR A 634 -2.97 -8.57 -4.15
N ASP A 635 -2.35 -7.53 -3.62
CA ASP A 635 -3.04 -6.53 -2.78
C ASP A 635 -4.02 -5.64 -3.56
N ASN A 636 -4.16 -5.84 -4.87
CA ASN A 636 -5.08 -5.09 -5.74
C ASN A 636 -5.85 -5.96 -6.73
N GLY A 637 -6.12 -7.19 -6.42
CA GLY A 637 -6.94 -8.10 -7.21
C GLY A 637 -6.29 -9.43 -7.53
N LEU A 638 -7.01 -10.25 -8.29
CA LEU A 638 -6.69 -11.62 -8.63
C LEU A 638 -6.67 -11.78 -10.15
N VAL A 639 -5.63 -12.45 -10.66
CA VAL A 639 -5.58 -12.92 -12.05
C VAL A 639 -5.41 -14.44 -12.09
N ARG A 640 -5.90 -15.06 -13.15
CA ARG A 640 -5.59 -16.45 -13.50
C ARG A 640 -4.82 -16.50 -14.82
N ILE A 641 -3.83 -17.37 -14.89
CA ILE A 641 -2.92 -17.52 -16.01
C ILE A 641 -2.94 -19.00 -16.41
N PRO A 642 -3.21 -19.38 -17.66
CA PRO A 642 -3.03 -20.76 -18.09
C PRO A 642 -1.61 -21.24 -17.79
N GLU A 643 -1.46 -22.41 -17.15
CA GLU A 643 -0.14 -22.93 -16.73
C GLU A 643 0.88 -22.94 -17.87
N GLN A 644 0.42 -23.31 -19.08
CA GLN A 644 1.26 -23.38 -20.29
C GLN A 644 1.90 -22.02 -20.69
N ARG A 645 1.31 -20.89 -20.27
CA ARG A 645 1.84 -19.55 -20.58
C ARG A 645 3.03 -19.16 -19.69
N LEU A 646 3.18 -19.81 -18.55
CA LEU A 646 4.32 -19.63 -17.64
C LEU A 646 5.45 -20.65 -17.90
N GLU A 647 5.21 -21.66 -18.75
CA GLU A 647 6.21 -22.60 -19.21
C GLU A 647 6.99 -21.97 -20.39
N ARG A 648 8.31 -21.83 -20.27
CA ARG A 648 9.19 -21.25 -21.30
C ARG A 648 10.24 -22.24 -21.76
#